data_8594f043014088c1f6dd132a97ed9a31
#
_entry.id   8594f043014088c1f6dd132a97ed9a31
#
_cell.length_a   1.000
_cell.length_b   1.000
_cell.length_c   1.000
_cell.angle_alpha   90.00
_cell.angle_beta   90.00
_cell.angle_gamma   90.00
#
_symmetry.space_group_name_H-M   'P 1'
#
loop_
_entity.id
_entity.type
_entity.pdbx_description
1 polymer ?
#
loop_
_entity_poly.entity_id
_entity_poly.type
_entity_poly.pdbx_seq_one_letter_code
_entity_poly.pdbx_strand_id
1 'polypeptide(L)'
;MDTKTFLQKALRGDGRYCLFAARKSDYAKDQKFYDSIDELEQAARAFDADGYDVYFALAVLGESDNRKVTNVKTLSSFFLDLDCGPSKDFPTQADALNELKEFCKATKLPKPFILDSGRGVHVYWFLTEPVARDDWIPVAGKLKRLCAEHEFAADPAVTADAARVLRPIGTHNHKTSPPSRVDPLLQVAPAEVDFDKFSELLGGDLVLPPKKFTPSAPSALMESLIGNTETSFRQILEKIDDGHGCEQLRIIYTDQENCSEPMWRAGLSIAKFCSDGDKAIHKLSVRHPEYSTHGTVEKVDLIKGPYLCAKFDEFNPKICKNCKHWNKIKSPITLGNTILEATAEDNIVEAPSATLANADVQTYTIPPYPKPYFRGASGGIYMRSVSVDGEVEERSIYHNDLYVVKRIRDAEIGEAVFMRLHLPKDGVSEFTIPLTSVTSREEFRKSMSMRGVTLTRMDEIMQYTTTWVNELQARETADEAHRQFGWAGKDMDTFVLGNQKVYKDRIDFNPPSSATVPLFPAFDPKGSLEEWKEMANFLNIEGQEPYQYVMGASFGSALMELTPVACSSLHIHSKDSGLGKTTALEAALTVWGDPKELLLGKEDTYKSKMNRGELYHSIPLFLDEITNLSSSELSDLAYQYVSGRQRRRLDSNSREKLNGIPWSFTSITTGNVSVIERIMLIKDAPKAEAQRILEFKVDRLFKDSASKLQTDKWTREVHSNYGHAGVLFVQYVMSNREEVTKELEEVQQRIDREAGLTSENRFWSAGAACTMTALAICKRIGLLQYDTERVHNWIIRLLKVNKNTVHDMQDSVEQTLNDYVHENWNNILWIRSTEDRRGKADTALDELVVPDATPRVGLVARYETDVKRLYLVPKSLKAWCIKQQINYASFVEDMKNKMGAKRVQKRLSKGTHMRLTQQSVLMVQFDVEDTEDELVSD
;
A
#
# COMPACT_ATOMS: atom_id res chain seq x y z
N MET A 1 7.35 -38.76 -21.42
CA MET A 1 8.69 -38.15 -21.27
C MET A 1 8.92 -38.01 -19.79
N ASP A 2 10.03 -38.52 -19.26
CA ASP A 2 10.37 -38.38 -17.86
C ASP A 2 11.16 -37.07 -17.60
N THR A 3 11.35 -36.72 -16.33
CA THR A 3 12.03 -35.48 -15.89
C THR A 3 13.44 -35.35 -16.46
N LYS A 4 14.23 -36.45 -16.41
CA LYS A 4 15.61 -36.48 -16.91
C LYS A 4 15.69 -36.21 -18.42
N THR A 5 14.89 -36.92 -19.22
CA THR A 5 14.83 -36.79 -20.69
C THR A 5 14.40 -35.35 -21.07
N PHE A 6 13.45 -34.75 -20.33
CA PHE A 6 13.02 -33.39 -20.55
C PHE A 6 14.15 -32.38 -20.26
N LEU A 7 14.82 -32.52 -19.12
CA LEU A 7 15.94 -31.62 -18.73
C LEU A 7 17.11 -31.75 -19.72
N GLN A 8 17.43 -32.98 -20.18
CA GLN A 8 18.46 -33.20 -21.20
C GLN A 8 18.15 -32.51 -22.54
N LYS A 9 16.87 -32.39 -22.90
CA LYS A 9 16.46 -31.66 -24.12
C LYS A 9 16.47 -30.12 -23.91
N ALA A 10 16.04 -29.68 -22.77
CA ALA A 10 15.95 -28.25 -22.44
C ALA A 10 17.31 -27.62 -22.16
N LEU A 11 18.30 -28.39 -21.67
CA LEU A 11 19.59 -27.94 -21.14
C LEU A 11 20.76 -28.64 -21.83
N ARG A 12 20.85 -28.53 -23.16
CA ARG A 12 21.97 -29.08 -23.92
C ARG A 12 23.21 -28.20 -23.81
N GLY A 13 24.36 -28.82 -23.71
CA GLY A 13 25.65 -28.14 -23.63
C GLY A 13 26.34 -28.31 -22.26
N ASP A 14 27.62 -27.99 -22.23
CA ASP A 14 28.46 -28.12 -21.05
C ASP A 14 28.44 -26.82 -20.24
N GLY A 15 28.16 -26.92 -18.95
CA GLY A 15 28.10 -25.81 -18.00
C GLY A 15 27.36 -26.19 -16.75
N ARG A 16 26.93 -25.18 -16.00
CA ARG A 16 26.22 -25.36 -14.73
C ARG A 16 24.70 -25.21 -14.92
N TYR A 17 23.95 -25.93 -14.10
CA TYR A 17 22.50 -25.95 -14.13
C TYR A 17 21.95 -25.38 -12.83
N CYS A 18 20.90 -24.57 -12.90
CA CYS A 18 20.33 -23.91 -11.72
C CYS A 18 18.93 -24.42 -11.42
N LEU A 19 18.72 -24.79 -10.17
CA LEU A 19 17.42 -25.05 -9.57
C LEU A 19 17.02 -23.91 -8.64
N PHE A 20 15.78 -23.49 -8.73
CA PHE A 20 15.16 -22.55 -7.81
C PHE A 20 13.94 -23.22 -7.17
N ALA A 21 13.89 -23.27 -5.85
CA ALA A 21 12.81 -23.85 -5.06
C ALA A 21 12.20 -22.79 -4.16
N ALA A 22 10.86 -22.79 -4.05
CA ALA A 22 10.15 -21.87 -3.18
C ALA A 22 8.98 -22.57 -2.48
N ARG A 23 8.81 -22.34 -1.17
CA ARG A 23 7.70 -22.89 -0.40
C ARG A 23 6.84 -21.77 0.20
N LYS A 24 5.52 -21.89 0.02
CA LYS A 24 4.58 -20.85 0.44
C LYS A 24 4.33 -20.86 1.94
N SER A 25 4.41 -22.01 2.61
CA SER A 25 4.07 -22.15 4.03
C SER A 25 4.95 -21.34 4.98
N ASP A 26 6.23 -21.17 4.65
CA ASP A 26 7.24 -20.50 5.45
C ASP A 26 8.05 -19.44 4.67
N TYR A 27 7.66 -19.17 3.43
CA TYR A 27 8.35 -18.27 2.50
C TYR A 27 9.81 -18.63 2.21
N ALA A 28 10.19 -19.91 2.47
CA ALA A 28 11.52 -20.39 2.18
C ALA A 28 11.81 -20.34 0.68
N LYS A 29 13.00 -19.86 0.33
CA LYS A 29 13.52 -19.83 -1.04
C LYS A 29 14.93 -20.35 -1.05
N ASP A 30 15.21 -21.24 -1.99
CA ASP A 30 16.55 -21.81 -2.18
C ASP A 30 16.92 -21.77 -3.66
N GLN A 31 18.17 -21.46 -3.97
CA GLN A 31 18.72 -21.46 -5.31
C GLN A 31 20.05 -22.17 -5.29
N LYS A 32 20.16 -23.28 -6.02
CA LYS A 32 21.35 -24.13 -6.07
C LYS A 32 21.81 -24.37 -7.50
N PHE A 33 23.11 -24.64 -7.63
CA PHE A 33 23.78 -24.85 -8.91
C PHE A 33 24.40 -26.24 -8.92
N TYR A 34 24.27 -26.94 -10.03
CA TYR A 34 24.68 -28.32 -10.19
C TYR A 34 25.53 -28.48 -11.43
N ASP A 35 26.43 -29.45 -11.44
CA ASP A 35 27.35 -29.70 -12.55
C ASP A 35 26.85 -30.83 -13.46
N SER A 36 25.78 -31.52 -13.05
CA SER A 36 25.15 -32.59 -13.88
C SER A 36 23.61 -32.49 -13.84
N ILE A 37 22.99 -32.96 -14.94
CA ILE A 37 21.52 -33.06 -15.02
C ILE A 37 20.99 -34.12 -14.06
N ASP A 38 21.78 -35.13 -13.72
CA ASP A 38 21.37 -36.18 -12.77
C ASP A 38 21.26 -35.63 -11.36
N GLU A 39 22.20 -34.77 -10.94
CA GLU A 39 22.10 -34.07 -9.66
C GLU A 39 20.94 -33.08 -9.65
N LEU A 40 20.74 -32.33 -10.73
CA LEU A 40 19.63 -31.39 -10.87
C LEU A 40 18.28 -32.11 -10.75
N GLU A 41 18.11 -33.27 -11.43
CA GLU A 41 16.89 -34.08 -11.36
C GLU A 41 16.65 -34.61 -9.94
N GLN A 42 17.67 -35.19 -9.31
CA GLN A 42 17.58 -35.70 -7.94
C GLN A 42 17.17 -34.60 -6.96
N ALA A 43 17.78 -33.44 -7.10
CA ALA A 43 17.44 -32.28 -6.26
C ALA A 43 16.01 -31.79 -6.54
N ALA A 44 15.58 -31.74 -7.79
CA ALA A 44 14.22 -31.36 -8.14
C ALA A 44 13.18 -32.27 -7.48
N ARG A 45 13.40 -33.58 -7.50
CA ARG A 45 12.52 -34.56 -6.84
C ARG A 45 12.54 -34.44 -5.32
N ALA A 46 13.71 -34.17 -4.71
CA ALA A 46 13.82 -33.98 -3.27
C ALA A 46 13.06 -32.75 -2.79
N PHE A 47 13.26 -31.60 -3.42
CA PHE A 47 12.53 -30.38 -3.07
C PHE A 47 11.03 -30.50 -3.32
N ASP A 48 10.60 -31.18 -4.38
CA ASP A 48 9.19 -31.44 -4.66
C ASP A 48 8.54 -32.32 -3.57
N ALA A 49 9.24 -33.37 -3.14
CA ALA A 49 8.78 -34.24 -2.06
C ALA A 49 8.66 -33.49 -0.72
N ASP A 50 9.50 -32.49 -0.49
CA ASP A 50 9.47 -31.60 0.70
C ASP A 50 8.43 -30.47 0.58
N GLY A 51 7.60 -30.48 -0.47
CA GLY A 51 6.50 -29.53 -0.66
C GLY A 51 6.93 -28.16 -1.20
N TYR A 52 8.08 -28.08 -1.87
CA TYR A 52 8.50 -26.86 -2.56
C TYR A 52 7.95 -26.81 -3.99
N ASP A 53 7.56 -25.62 -4.43
CA ASP A 53 7.44 -25.29 -5.85
C ASP A 53 8.81 -25.27 -6.48
N VAL A 54 9.07 -26.17 -7.42
CA VAL A 54 10.39 -26.37 -8.03
C VAL A 54 10.43 -25.75 -9.42
N TYR A 55 11.51 -25.04 -9.72
CA TYR A 55 11.79 -24.42 -11.01
C TYR A 55 13.24 -24.69 -11.43
N PHE A 56 13.50 -24.82 -12.71
CA PHE A 56 14.84 -24.91 -13.27
C PHE A 56 15.10 -23.75 -14.23
N ALA A 57 16.33 -23.27 -14.32
CA ALA A 57 16.72 -22.27 -15.31
C ALA A 57 16.73 -22.89 -16.70
N LEU A 58 16.13 -22.21 -17.67
CA LEU A 58 15.99 -22.67 -19.07
C LEU A 58 17.28 -22.54 -19.88
N ALA A 59 18.39 -22.24 -19.22
CA ALA A 59 19.69 -21.99 -19.82
C ALA A 59 20.79 -22.79 -19.12
N VAL A 60 21.81 -23.14 -19.87
CA VAL A 60 23.11 -23.59 -19.33
C VAL A 60 23.92 -22.35 -18.91
N LEU A 61 24.46 -22.38 -17.71
CA LEU A 61 25.15 -21.25 -17.09
C LEU A 61 26.69 -21.43 -17.17
N GLY A 62 27.42 -20.34 -17.05
CA GLY A 62 28.86 -20.33 -16.88
C GLY A 62 29.28 -20.74 -15.47
N GLU A 63 30.54 -20.46 -15.11
CA GLU A 63 31.16 -20.93 -13.86
C GLU A 63 30.66 -20.22 -12.58
N SER A 64 30.02 -19.06 -12.72
CA SER A 64 29.59 -18.26 -11.57
C SER A 64 28.31 -18.79 -10.96
N ASP A 65 28.22 -18.85 -9.61
CA ASP A 65 27.02 -19.25 -8.86
C ASP A 65 25.95 -18.15 -8.83
N ASN A 66 25.54 -17.71 -10.01
CA ASN A 66 24.45 -16.77 -10.17
C ASN A 66 23.68 -17.02 -11.48
N ARG A 67 22.39 -16.63 -11.49
CA ARG A 67 21.49 -16.73 -12.65
C ARG A 67 21.29 -15.40 -13.37
N LYS A 68 22.32 -14.56 -13.42
CA LYS A 68 22.28 -13.30 -14.21
C LYS A 68 22.37 -13.62 -15.70
N VAL A 69 21.73 -12.82 -16.55
CA VAL A 69 21.78 -12.96 -18.00
C VAL A 69 23.23 -12.99 -18.51
N THR A 70 24.13 -12.22 -17.88
CA THR A 70 25.58 -12.21 -18.23
C THR A 70 26.30 -13.52 -17.96
N ASN A 71 25.76 -14.41 -17.12
CA ASN A 71 26.30 -15.73 -16.83
C ASN A 71 25.63 -16.84 -17.65
N VAL A 72 24.63 -16.52 -18.47
CA VAL A 72 24.02 -17.48 -19.39
C VAL A 72 24.98 -17.77 -20.54
N LYS A 73 25.26 -19.05 -20.78
CA LYS A 73 26.14 -19.55 -21.83
C LYS A 73 25.35 -19.92 -23.08
N THR A 74 24.44 -20.87 -22.97
CA THR A 74 23.63 -21.36 -24.08
C THR A 74 22.17 -21.61 -23.66
N LEU A 75 21.29 -21.59 -24.68
CA LEU A 75 19.90 -22.01 -24.56
C LEU A 75 19.56 -23.04 -25.67
N SER A 76 18.65 -23.97 -25.34
CA SER A 76 18.27 -25.07 -26.22
C SER A 76 16.77 -25.11 -26.53
N SER A 77 16.07 -24.05 -26.22
CA SER A 77 14.63 -23.90 -26.52
C SER A 77 14.18 -22.44 -26.58
N PHE A 78 13.15 -22.19 -27.40
CA PHE A 78 12.27 -21.05 -27.24
C PHE A 78 11.05 -21.46 -26.43
N PHE A 79 10.48 -20.54 -25.65
CA PHE A 79 9.40 -20.87 -24.72
C PHE A 79 8.42 -19.72 -24.54
N LEU A 80 7.17 -20.10 -24.18
CA LEU A 80 6.12 -19.19 -23.74
C LEU A 80 5.51 -19.68 -22.43
N ASP A 81 5.01 -18.77 -21.63
CA ASP A 81 4.22 -19.05 -20.44
C ASP A 81 2.81 -18.46 -20.62
N LEU A 82 1.79 -19.32 -20.57
CA LEU A 82 0.39 -18.94 -20.75
C LEU A 82 -0.31 -19.11 -19.42
N ASP A 83 -0.52 -18.01 -18.72
CA ASP A 83 -1.23 -17.97 -17.45
C ASP A 83 -2.73 -18.20 -17.63
N CYS A 84 -3.32 -19.17 -16.91
CA CYS A 84 -4.74 -19.48 -16.97
C CYS A 84 -5.43 -19.25 -15.62
N GLY A 85 -6.69 -18.78 -15.67
CA GLY A 85 -7.53 -18.58 -14.49
C GLY A 85 -8.62 -17.53 -14.71
N PRO A 86 -9.58 -17.40 -13.78
CA PRO A 86 -10.76 -16.51 -13.94
C PRO A 86 -10.44 -15.01 -14.14
N SER A 87 -9.25 -14.58 -13.72
CA SER A 87 -8.77 -13.18 -13.84
C SER A 87 -7.58 -13.04 -14.77
N LYS A 88 -7.30 -14.06 -15.61
CA LYS A 88 -6.21 -14.10 -16.57
C LYS A 88 -6.76 -13.99 -18.00
N ASP A 89 -5.88 -13.69 -18.93
CA ASP A 89 -6.24 -13.57 -20.35
C ASP A 89 -6.84 -14.87 -20.90
N PHE A 90 -6.39 -16.03 -20.37
CA PHE A 90 -6.99 -17.33 -20.67
C PHE A 90 -7.82 -17.81 -19.48
N PRO A 91 -9.16 -17.87 -19.59
CA PRO A 91 -10.02 -18.39 -18.52
C PRO A 91 -9.70 -19.84 -18.13
N THR A 92 -9.40 -20.69 -19.13
CA THR A 92 -9.03 -22.10 -18.94
C THR A 92 -7.81 -22.50 -19.76
N GLN A 93 -7.18 -23.62 -19.42
CA GLN A 93 -6.11 -24.21 -20.22
C GLN A 93 -6.59 -24.60 -21.63
N ALA A 94 -7.86 -24.99 -21.78
CA ALA A 94 -8.43 -25.34 -23.08
C ALA A 94 -8.50 -24.11 -24.01
N ASP A 95 -8.83 -22.93 -23.46
CA ASP A 95 -8.84 -21.67 -24.20
C ASP A 95 -7.41 -21.32 -24.64
N ALA A 96 -6.43 -21.40 -23.73
CA ALA A 96 -5.02 -21.17 -24.06
C ALA A 96 -4.50 -22.08 -25.14
N LEU A 97 -4.88 -23.37 -25.15
CA LEU A 97 -4.50 -24.34 -26.18
C LEU A 97 -5.16 -24.07 -27.53
N ASN A 98 -6.41 -23.64 -27.55
CA ASN A 98 -7.11 -23.26 -28.78
C ASN A 98 -6.47 -22.03 -29.42
N GLU A 99 -6.21 -21.01 -28.64
CA GLU A 99 -5.55 -19.80 -29.12
C GLU A 99 -4.10 -20.07 -29.57
N LEU A 100 -3.34 -20.87 -28.81
CA LEU A 100 -1.99 -21.31 -29.23
C LEU A 100 -2.03 -22.04 -30.57
N LYS A 101 -3.02 -22.89 -30.82
CA LYS A 101 -3.19 -23.60 -32.08
C LYS A 101 -3.45 -22.63 -33.22
N GLU A 102 -4.35 -21.66 -33.05
CA GLU A 102 -4.63 -20.65 -34.08
C GLU A 102 -3.43 -19.73 -34.28
N PHE A 103 -2.72 -19.34 -33.23
CA PHE A 103 -1.47 -18.57 -33.31
C PHE A 103 -0.40 -19.31 -34.12
N CYS A 104 -0.11 -20.58 -33.81
CA CYS A 104 0.86 -21.38 -34.59
C CYS A 104 0.43 -21.57 -36.04
N LYS A 105 -0.88 -21.67 -36.31
CA LYS A 105 -1.41 -21.77 -37.66
C LYS A 105 -1.25 -20.48 -38.45
N ALA A 106 -1.58 -19.35 -37.82
CA ALA A 106 -1.47 -18.02 -38.43
C ALA A 106 0.01 -17.66 -38.73
N THR A 107 0.91 -18.00 -37.83
CA THR A 107 2.33 -17.65 -37.91
C THR A 107 3.17 -18.72 -38.62
N LYS A 108 2.58 -19.88 -38.95
CA LYS A 108 3.26 -21.05 -39.51
C LYS A 108 4.37 -21.64 -38.63
N LEU A 109 4.34 -21.31 -37.34
CA LEU A 109 5.29 -21.91 -36.40
C LEU A 109 5.07 -23.41 -36.26
N PRO A 110 6.15 -24.21 -36.09
CA PRO A 110 6.04 -25.65 -35.93
C PRO A 110 5.26 -25.97 -34.65
N LYS A 111 4.66 -27.16 -34.59
CA LYS A 111 3.92 -27.62 -33.42
C LYS A 111 4.83 -27.69 -32.20
N PRO A 112 4.52 -26.95 -31.12
CA PRO A 112 5.35 -26.93 -29.94
C PRO A 112 5.13 -28.14 -29.04
N PHE A 113 6.06 -28.37 -28.13
CA PHE A 113 5.86 -29.23 -26.97
C PHE A 113 5.14 -28.45 -25.85
N ILE A 114 4.16 -29.05 -25.23
CA ILE A 114 3.24 -28.36 -24.34
C ILE A 114 3.16 -29.10 -23.01
N LEU A 115 3.34 -28.34 -21.90
CA LEU A 115 3.23 -28.82 -20.53
C LEU A 115 2.04 -28.19 -19.81
N ASP A 116 1.33 -29.01 -19.02
CA ASP A 116 0.48 -28.50 -17.94
C ASP A 116 1.37 -28.05 -16.77
N SER A 117 1.36 -26.77 -16.43
CA SER A 117 2.10 -26.23 -15.28
C SER A 117 1.31 -26.26 -13.97
N GLY A 118 0.13 -26.89 -13.98
CA GLY A 118 -0.81 -27.01 -12.86
C GLY A 118 -1.84 -25.88 -12.76
N ARG A 119 -1.57 -24.69 -13.33
CA ARG A 119 -2.53 -23.56 -13.44
C ARG A 119 -2.56 -22.96 -14.83
N GLY A 120 -1.48 -23.08 -15.57
CA GLY A 120 -1.31 -22.53 -16.90
C GLY A 120 -0.64 -23.54 -17.80
N VAL A 121 -0.11 -23.07 -18.90
CA VAL A 121 0.51 -23.92 -19.94
C VAL A 121 1.89 -23.37 -20.27
N HIS A 122 2.93 -24.22 -20.17
CA HIS A 122 4.25 -23.90 -20.70
C HIS A 122 4.40 -24.48 -22.10
N VAL A 123 4.93 -23.70 -23.02
CA VAL A 123 5.11 -24.03 -24.44
C VAL A 123 6.58 -24.02 -24.78
N TYR A 124 7.07 -25.04 -25.49
CA TYR A 124 8.49 -25.18 -25.84
C TYR A 124 8.69 -25.54 -27.32
N TRP A 125 9.65 -24.87 -27.95
CA TRP A 125 10.27 -25.34 -29.22
C TRP A 125 11.71 -25.67 -28.88
N PHE A 126 12.02 -26.99 -28.83
CA PHE A 126 13.37 -27.45 -28.56
C PHE A 126 14.23 -27.29 -29.80
N LEU A 127 15.42 -26.81 -29.63
CA LEU A 127 16.39 -26.66 -30.72
C LEU A 127 17.20 -27.96 -30.95
N THR A 128 17.61 -28.19 -32.18
CA THR A 128 18.49 -29.33 -32.56
C THR A 128 19.84 -29.22 -31.88
N GLU A 129 20.38 -27.99 -31.77
CA GLU A 129 21.65 -27.69 -31.16
C GLU A 129 21.51 -26.53 -30.17
N PRO A 130 22.39 -26.44 -29.11
CA PRO A 130 22.40 -25.32 -28.19
C PRO A 130 22.92 -24.07 -28.87
N VAL A 131 22.31 -22.93 -28.60
CA VAL A 131 22.60 -21.61 -29.20
C VAL A 131 23.20 -20.70 -28.16
N ALA A 132 24.20 -19.94 -28.55
CA ALA A 132 24.81 -18.92 -27.67
C ALA A 132 23.76 -17.85 -27.28
N ARG A 133 23.87 -17.37 -26.05
CA ARG A 133 22.95 -16.35 -25.50
C ARG A 133 22.76 -15.16 -26.43
N ASP A 134 23.84 -14.66 -27.00
CA ASP A 134 23.85 -13.42 -27.80
C ASP A 134 23.14 -13.60 -29.15
N ASP A 135 23.13 -14.83 -29.71
CA ASP A 135 22.38 -15.19 -30.91
C ASP A 135 20.91 -15.52 -30.58
N TRP A 136 20.65 -16.11 -29.40
CA TRP A 136 19.31 -16.50 -28.99
C TRP A 136 18.42 -15.29 -28.67
N ILE A 137 18.94 -14.27 -27.92
CA ILE A 137 18.17 -13.11 -27.45
C ILE A 137 17.47 -12.35 -28.58
N PRO A 138 18.12 -12.02 -29.72
CA PRO A 138 17.47 -11.33 -30.82
C PRO A 138 16.28 -12.13 -31.40
N VAL A 139 16.43 -13.46 -31.55
CA VAL A 139 15.39 -14.33 -32.10
C VAL A 139 14.22 -14.49 -31.13
N ALA A 140 14.49 -14.62 -29.82
CA ALA A 140 13.47 -14.62 -28.80
C ALA A 140 12.70 -13.27 -28.75
N GLY A 141 13.40 -12.16 -29.02
CA GLY A 141 12.80 -10.84 -29.19
C GLY A 141 11.85 -10.77 -30.40
N LYS A 142 12.18 -11.47 -31.52
CA LYS A 142 11.26 -11.61 -32.68
C LYS A 142 10.01 -12.41 -32.30
N LEU A 143 10.14 -13.53 -31.56
CA LEU A 143 9.01 -14.31 -31.06
C LEU A 143 8.09 -13.48 -30.15
N LYS A 144 8.66 -12.76 -29.19
CA LYS A 144 7.92 -11.86 -28.32
C LYS A 144 7.11 -10.81 -29.10
N ARG A 145 7.68 -10.24 -30.14
CA ARG A 145 7.01 -9.27 -30.99
C ARG A 145 5.90 -9.92 -31.81
N LEU A 146 6.15 -11.11 -32.36
CA LEU A 146 5.16 -11.86 -33.11
C LEU A 146 3.93 -12.19 -32.26
N CYS A 147 4.12 -12.52 -30.96
CA CYS A 147 3.00 -12.68 -30.03
C CYS A 147 2.20 -11.36 -29.90
N ALA A 148 2.87 -10.23 -29.75
CA ALA A 148 2.21 -8.93 -29.63
C ALA A 148 1.48 -8.49 -30.92
N GLU A 149 2.05 -8.75 -32.11
CA GLU A 149 1.46 -8.44 -33.41
C GLU A 149 0.17 -9.25 -33.68
N HIS A 150 0.10 -10.46 -33.14
CA HIS A 150 -1.07 -11.34 -33.25
C HIS A 150 -1.99 -11.28 -32.01
N GLU A 151 -1.80 -10.30 -31.13
CA GLU A 151 -2.57 -10.13 -29.87
C GLU A 151 -2.62 -11.41 -29.01
N PHE A 152 -1.58 -12.27 -29.14
CA PHE A 152 -1.47 -13.53 -28.41
C PHE A 152 -0.93 -13.29 -27.00
N ALA A 153 -1.72 -13.59 -25.99
CA ALA A 153 -1.48 -13.24 -24.59
C ALA A 153 -0.46 -14.15 -23.87
N ALA A 154 0.73 -14.33 -24.44
CA ALA A 154 1.86 -14.96 -23.74
C ALA A 154 2.55 -13.94 -22.82
N ASP A 155 3.03 -14.39 -21.64
CA ASP A 155 3.76 -13.50 -20.71
C ASP A 155 5.00 -12.88 -21.38
N PRO A 156 4.98 -11.56 -21.69
CA PRO A 156 6.07 -10.91 -22.38
C PRO A 156 7.34 -10.78 -21.54
N ALA A 157 7.27 -10.97 -20.22
CA ALA A 157 8.42 -10.98 -19.33
C ALA A 157 9.15 -12.34 -19.36
N VAL A 158 8.50 -13.40 -19.86
CA VAL A 158 9.07 -14.75 -19.97
C VAL A 158 9.74 -14.96 -21.31
N THR A 159 9.05 -14.63 -22.40
CA THR A 159 9.37 -15.04 -23.78
C THR A 159 10.79 -14.71 -24.25
N ALA A 160 11.37 -13.59 -23.82
CA ALA A 160 12.72 -13.17 -24.23
C ALA A 160 13.72 -13.03 -23.05
N ASP A 161 13.42 -13.66 -21.92
CA ASP A 161 14.30 -13.67 -20.76
C ASP A 161 15.20 -14.90 -20.76
N ALA A 162 16.45 -14.75 -21.17
CA ALA A 162 17.45 -15.82 -21.20
C ALA A 162 17.78 -16.42 -19.82
N ALA A 163 17.45 -15.73 -18.72
CA ALA A 163 17.67 -16.20 -17.35
C ALA A 163 16.38 -16.70 -16.68
N ARG A 164 15.36 -17.03 -17.46
CA ARG A 164 14.05 -17.46 -16.94
C ARG A 164 14.09 -18.83 -16.30
N VAL A 165 13.18 -19.04 -15.32
CA VAL A 165 12.93 -20.35 -14.72
C VAL A 165 11.49 -20.77 -14.98
N LEU A 166 11.28 -22.06 -15.29
CA LEU A 166 9.97 -22.71 -15.42
C LEU A 166 9.96 -24.04 -14.67
N ARG A 167 8.78 -24.65 -14.48
CA ARG A 167 8.64 -25.92 -13.76
C ARG A 167 9.10 -27.10 -14.60
N PRO A 168 9.89 -28.04 -14.05
CA PRO A 168 10.24 -29.29 -14.75
C PRO A 168 9.10 -30.32 -14.69
N ILE A 169 9.05 -31.19 -15.66
CA ILE A 169 8.11 -32.34 -15.71
C ILE A 169 8.30 -33.21 -14.47
N GLY A 170 7.22 -33.77 -13.97
CA GLY A 170 7.20 -34.75 -12.90
C GLY A 170 7.24 -34.17 -11.50
N THR A 171 7.34 -32.84 -11.36
CA THR A 171 7.17 -32.13 -10.10
C THR A 171 5.72 -31.66 -9.91
N HIS A 172 5.40 -31.08 -8.75
CA HIS A 172 4.06 -30.59 -8.44
C HIS A 172 4.03 -29.07 -8.33
N ASN A 173 2.92 -28.51 -8.74
CA ASN A 173 2.56 -27.12 -8.44
C ASN A 173 1.85 -27.10 -7.08
N HIS A 174 2.59 -26.78 -6.02
CA HIS A 174 2.07 -26.71 -4.65
C HIS A 174 1.23 -25.46 -4.36
N LYS A 175 1.07 -24.58 -5.36
CA LYS A 175 0.14 -23.42 -5.25
C LYS A 175 -1.32 -23.82 -5.48
N THR A 176 -1.58 -25.05 -5.96
CA THR A 176 -2.92 -25.63 -6.10
C THR A 176 -3.25 -26.50 -4.89
N SER A 177 -4.55 -26.69 -4.63
CA SER A 177 -5.02 -27.59 -3.57
C SER A 177 -6.10 -28.52 -4.13
N PRO A 178 -5.82 -29.82 -4.31
CA PRO A 178 -4.53 -30.50 -4.06
C PRO A 178 -3.41 -30.06 -5.02
N PRO A 179 -2.12 -30.34 -4.71
CA PRO A 179 -1.02 -30.04 -5.61
C PRO A 179 -1.21 -30.70 -6.97
N SER A 180 -1.05 -29.93 -8.03
CA SER A 180 -1.22 -30.41 -9.41
C SER A 180 0.11 -30.85 -9.98
N ARG A 181 0.16 -32.03 -10.60
CA ARG A 181 1.38 -32.53 -11.21
C ARG A 181 1.65 -31.83 -12.54
N VAL A 182 2.93 -31.54 -12.78
CA VAL A 182 3.41 -30.96 -14.04
C VAL A 182 3.69 -32.06 -15.02
N ASP A 183 2.85 -32.21 -16.02
CA ASP A 183 2.91 -33.31 -16.99
C ASP A 183 2.74 -32.81 -18.44
N PRO A 184 3.25 -33.55 -19.44
CA PRO A 184 3.00 -33.23 -20.85
C PRO A 184 1.50 -33.36 -21.18
N LEU A 185 0.93 -32.33 -21.79
CA LEU A 185 -0.47 -32.38 -22.27
C LEU A 185 -0.67 -33.31 -23.47
N LEU A 186 0.40 -33.59 -24.20
CA LEU A 186 0.39 -34.51 -25.33
C LEU A 186 1.51 -35.53 -25.18
N GLN A 187 1.20 -36.83 -25.25
CA GLN A 187 2.18 -37.94 -25.20
C GLN A 187 2.91 -38.14 -26.54
N VAL A 188 3.31 -37.07 -27.21
CA VAL A 188 4.06 -37.11 -28.46
C VAL A 188 5.48 -36.66 -28.18
N ALA A 189 6.46 -37.38 -28.80
CA ALA A 189 7.86 -36.94 -28.72
C ALA A 189 8.00 -35.54 -29.32
N PRO A 190 8.66 -34.59 -28.58
CA PRO A 190 8.80 -33.23 -29.05
C PRO A 190 9.62 -33.20 -30.35
N ALA A 191 9.08 -32.55 -31.38
CA ALA A 191 9.84 -32.23 -32.57
C ALA A 191 10.92 -31.19 -32.23
N GLU A 192 12.13 -31.43 -32.69
CA GLU A 192 13.21 -30.45 -32.59
C GLU A 192 13.20 -29.55 -33.82
N VAL A 193 13.52 -28.30 -33.63
CA VAL A 193 13.55 -27.28 -34.69
C VAL A 193 14.98 -26.76 -34.90
N ASP A 194 15.32 -26.54 -36.13
CA ASP A 194 16.58 -25.90 -36.48
C ASP A 194 16.47 -24.41 -36.17
N PHE A 195 17.54 -23.84 -35.58
CA PHE A 195 17.55 -22.45 -35.11
C PHE A 195 17.35 -21.45 -36.25
N ASP A 196 18.07 -21.64 -37.38
CA ASP A 196 18.02 -20.72 -38.51
C ASP A 196 16.63 -20.73 -39.16
N LYS A 197 16.06 -21.94 -39.37
CA LYS A 197 14.70 -22.11 -39.90
C LYS A 197 13.64 -21.51 -38.97
N PHE A 198 13.81 -21.64 -37.64
CA PHE A 198 12.90 -21.02 -36.68
C PHE A 198 12.98 -19.51 -36.73
N SER A 199 14.22 -18.97 -36.83
CA SER A 199 14.46 -17.52 -36.97
C SER A 199 13.85 -16.96 -38.27
N GLU A 200 13.94 -17.72 -39.40
CA GLU A 200 13.33 -17.34 -40.69
C GLU A 200 11.80 -17.26 -40.59
N LEU A 201 11.15 -18.22 -39.90
CA LEU A 201 9.69 -18.24 -39.70
C LEU A 201 9.19 -17.04 -38.88
N LEU A 202 10.05 -16.49 -37.98
CA LEU A 202 9.73 -15.29 -37.18
C LEU A 202 9.86 -13.99 -37.96
N GLY A 203 10.15 -14.02 -39.24
CA GLY A 203 10.28 -12.88 -40.13
C GLY A 203 11.71 -12.40 -40.30
N GLY A 204 12.07 -12.07 -41.56
CA GLY A 204 13.39 -11.61 -41.96
C GLY A 204 13.80 -10.27 -41.38
N ASP A 205 14.98 -9.78 -41.78
CA ASP A 205 15.62 -8.55 -41.31
C ASP A 205 14.67 -7.36 -41.39
N LEU A 206 14.66 -6.59 -40.32
CA LEU A 206 13.88 -5.35 -40.17
C LEU A 206 14.23 -4.35 -41.28
N VAL A 207 13.39 -4.25 -42.28
CA VAL A 207 13.26 -3.00 -43.05
C VAL A 207 12.47 -2.03 -42.16
N LEU A 208 13.19 -1.26 -41.38
CA LEU A 208 12.61 -0.12 -40.64
C LEU A 208 12.07 0.90 -41.65
N PRO A 209 10.89 1.48 -41.41
CA PRO A 209 10.46 2.65 -42.16
C PRO A 209 11.53 3.74 -42.00
N PRO A 210 11.71 4.65 -42.99
CA PRO A 210 12.76 5.66 -42.92
C PRO A 210 12.66 6.44 -41.64
N LYS A 211 13.65 6.26 -40.76
CA LYS A 211 13.76 6.99 -39.52
C LYS A 211 13.82 8.47 -39.85
N LYS A 212 12.83 9.22 -39.40
CA LYS A 212 13.03 10.64 -39.11
C LYS A 212 14.19 10.72 -38.14
N PHE A 213 15.20 11.56 -38.47
CA PHE A 213 16.33 11.82 -37.61
C PHE A 213 15.86 12.09 -36.18
N THR A 214 16.06 11.14 -35.31
CA THR A 214 15.87 11.31 -33.85
C THR A 214 17.30 11.36 -33.30
N PRO A 215 17.70 12.43 -32.60
CA PRO A 215 19.00 12.46 -31.96
C PRO A 215 19.12 11.23 -31.05
N SER A 216 20.10 10.38 -31.33
CA SER A 216 20.41 9.27 -30.43
C SER A 216 20.80 9.83 -29.07
N ALA A 217 20.37 9.16 -27.99
CA ALA A 217 20.75 9.52 -26.63
C ALA A 217 22.27 9.74 -26.54
N PRO A 218 22.75 10.83 -25.90
CA PRO A 218 24.14 11.16 -25.86
C PRO A 218 24.96 10.02 -25.24
N SER A 219 26.06 9.63 -25.87
CA SER A 219 27.04 8.73 -25.23
C SER A 219 27.66 9.45 -24.02
N ALA A 220 28.23 8.70 -23.06
CA ALA A 220 28.92 9.28 -21.89
C ALA A 220 30.00 10.26 -22.27
N LEU A 221 30.63 10.06 -23.44
CA LEU A 221 31.63 11.00 -24.01
C LEU A 221 30.94 12.29 -24.49
N MET A 222 29.76 12.18 -25.04
CA MET A 222 28.97 13.31 -25.55
C MET A 222 28.41 14.16 -24.40
N GLU A 223 27.89 13.54 -23.35
CA GLU A 223 27.50 14.24 -22.12
C GLU A 223 28.69 14.95 -21.46
N SER A 224 29.90 14.35 -21.51
CA SER A 224 31.10 14.99 -20.98
C SER A 224 31.63 16.17 -21.81
N LEU A 225 31.23 16.25 -23.10
CA LEU A 225 31.70 17.29 -24.02
C LEU A 225 30.71 18.43 -24.21
N ILE A 226 29.42 18.12 -24.21
CA ILE A 226 28.35 19.07 -24.57
C ILE A 226 27.61 19.52 -23.32
N GLY A 227 27.48 18.64 -22.27
CA GLY A 227 26.54 18.88 -21.17
C GLY A 227 25.12 18.96 -21.70
N ASN A 228 24.20 19.52 -20.93
CA ASN A 228 22.81 19.76 -21.32
C ASN A 228 22.62 21.19 -21.84
N THR A 229 23.62 21.77 -22.45
CA THR A 229 23.54 23.06 -23.12
C THR A 229 23.05 22.83 -24.55
N GLU A 230 22.17 23.67 -25.04
CA GLU A 230 21.86 23.74 -26.45
C GLU A 230 23.14 24.19 -27.17
N THR A 231 23.80 23.26 -27.80
CA THR A 231 24.95 23.55 -28.64
C THR A 231 24.43 23.86 -30.04
N SER A 232 24.54 25.08 -30.47
CA SER A 232 24.15 25.49 -31.83
C SER A 232 25.35 25.58 -32.75
N PHE A 233 25.24 24.95 -33.89
CA PHE A 233 26.26 25.07 -34.94
C PHE A 233 26.38 26.49 -35.48
N ARG A 234 25.27 27.22 -35.51
CA ARG A 234 25.22 28.63 -35.84
C ARG A 234 26.14 29.47 -34.93
N GLN A 235 26.09 29.21 -33.61
CA GLN A 235 26.98 29.91 -32.67
C GLN A 235 28.46 29.58 -32.89
N ILE A 236 28.77 28.33 -33.26
CA ILE A 236 30.13 27.97 -33.66
C ILE A 236 30.60 28.80 -34.86
N LEU A 237 29.73 29.00 -35.87
CA LEU A 237 30.03 29.81 -37.04
C LEU A 237 30.15 31.31 -36.68
N GLU A 238 29.29 31.85 -35.86
CA GLU A 238 29.37 33.25 -35.37
C GLU A 238 30.71 33.51 -34.66
N LYS A 239 31.14 32.59 -33.78
CA LYS A 239 32.48 32.66 -33.14
C LYS A 239 33.64 32.53 -34.14
N ILE A 240 33.46 31.82 -35.26
CA ILE A 240 34.43 31.76 -36.35
C ILE A 240 34.58 33.12 -37.02
N ASP A 241 33.42 33.75 -37.31
CA ASP A 241 33.38 35.07 -37.97
C ASP A 241 34.00 36.16 -37.04
N ASP A 242 33.81 36.06 -35.75
CA ASP A 242 34.40 36.95 -34.73
C ASP A 242 35.88 36.67 -34.45
N GLY A 243 36.54 35.70 -35.12
CA GLY A 243 37.94 35.31 -34.94
C GLY A 243 38.18 34.52 -33.63
N HIS A 244 37.12 34.05 -32.99
CA HIS A 244 37.16 33.27 -31.73
C HIS A 244 36.80 31.81 -31.91
N GLY A 245 36.57 31.32 -33.13
CA GLY A 245 36.12 29.99 -33.45
C GLY A 245 37.23 28.97 -33.74
N CYS A 246 36.79 27.79 -34.24
CA CYS A 246 37.69 26.73 -34.65
C CYS A 246 38.15 26.93 -36.12
N GLU A 247 39.39 27.12 -36.37
CA GLU A 247 39.97 27.33 -37.70
C GLU A 247 39.79 26.12 -38.63
N GLN A 248 39.80 24.90 -38.10
CA GLN A 248 39.52 23.68 -38.89
C GLN A 248 38.08 23.70 -39.43
N LEU A 249 37.11 24.05 -38.58
CA LEU A 249 35.71 24.16 -39.00
C LEU A 249 35.50 25.33 -39.97
N ARG A 250 36.25 26.41 -39.82
CA ARG A 250 36.25 27.53 -40.77
C ARG A 250 36.65 27.05 -42.17
N ILE A 251 37.78 26.32 -42.26
CA ILE A 251 38.27 25.77 -43.54
C ILE A 251 37.22 24.84 -44.17
N ILE A 252 36.66 23.90 -43.40
CA ILE A 252 35.63 23.00 -43.89
C ILE A 252 34.42 23.78 -44.41
N TYR A 253 34.00 24.84 -43.73
CA TYR A 253 32.83 25.63 -44.10
C TYR A 253 33.04 26.52 -45.30
N THR A 254 34.24 27.14 -45.41
CA THR A 254 34.54 28.11 -46.48
C THR A 254 35.03 27.46 -47.78
N ASP A 255 35.77 26.34 -47.69
CA ASP A 255 36.38 25.64 -48.83
C ASP A 255 35.86 24.19 -48.96
N GLN A 256 34.54 24.06 -49.10
CA GLN A 256 33.88 22.75 -49.21
C GLN A 256 34.29 21.93 -50.42
N GLU A 257 34.59 22.61 -51.53
CA GLU A 257 34.91 21.95 -52.81
C GLU A 257 36.28 21.22 -52.78
N ASN A 258 37.24 21.71 -51.97
CA ASN A 258 38.54 21.10 -51.81
C ASN A 258 38.70 20.34 -50.49
N CYS A 259 37.60 20.21 -49.70
CA CYS A 259 37.63 19.53 -48.45
C CYS A 259 37.76 18.01 -48.63
N SER A 260 38.78 17.38 -47.99
CA SER A 260 38.92 15.94 -48.04
C SER A 260 37.81 15.21 -47.29
N GLU A 261 37.45 13.99 -47.73
CA GLU A 261 36.39 13.20 -47.09
C GLU A 261 36.56 13.05 -45.55
N PRO A 262 37.77 12.74 -45.01
CA PRO A 262 37.95 12.64 -43.57
C PRO A 262 37.68 13.95 -42.81
N MET A 263 38.06 15.09 -43.38
CA MET A 263 37.85 16.43 -42.84
C MET A 263 36.37 16.82 -42.92
N TRP A 264 35.72 16.55 -44.05
CA TRP A 264 34.29 16.75 -44.21
C TRP A 264 33.48 15.94 -43.16
N ARG A 265 33.84 14.66 -43.01
CA ARG A 265 33.25 13.80 -41.99
C ARG A 265 33.51 14.31 -40.56
N ALA A 266 34.66 14.89 -40.29
CA ALA A 266 34.97 15.52 -39.03
C ALA A 266 34.06 16.75 -38.76
N GLY A 267 33.85 17.60 -39.77
CA GLY A 267 32.87 18.71 -39.67
C GLY A 267 31.45 18.25 -39.44
N LEU A 268 31.02 17.21 -40.19
CA LEU A 268 29.69 16.58 -39.99
C LEU A 268 29.52 16.01 -38.59
N SER A 269 30.60 15.50 -37.96
CA SER A 269 30.58 14.99 -36.59
C SER A 269 30.28 16.06 -35.54
N ILE A 270 30.61 17.32 -35.81
CA ILE A 270 30.28 18.44 -34.94
C ILE A 270 28.84 18.90 -35.23
N ALA A 271 28.48 19.10 -36.52
CA ALA A 271 27.18 19.57 -36.90
C ALA A 271 26.06 18.64 -36.49
N LYS A 272 26.24 17.32 -36.62
CA LYS A 272 25.23 16.29 -36.20
C LYS A 272 24.68 16.48 -34.78
N PHE A 273 25.55 16.86 -33.87
CA PHE A 273 25.24 16.91 -32.44
C PHE A 273 24.89 18.32 -31.94
N CYS A 274 24.70 19.26 -32.85
CA CYS A 274 24.11 20.57 -32.54
C CYS A 274 22.57 20.57 -32.66
N SER A 275 21.91 21.45 -31.92
CA SER A 275 20.43 21.60 -31.94
C SER A 275 19.87 21.96 -33.31
N ASP A 276 20.65 22.68 -34.11
CA ASP A 276 20.38 23.05 -35.49
C ASP A 276 21.09 22.11 -36.52
N GLY A 277 21.44 20.90 -36.05
CA GLY A 277 22.24 19.90 -36.81
C GLY A 277 21.60 19.51 -38.13
N ASP A 278 20.31 19.36 -38.23
CA ASP A 278 19.59 19.00 -39.47
C ASP A 278 19.86 19.96 -40.61
N LYS A 279 20.00 21.26 -40.31
CA LYS A 279 20.34 22.29 -41.29
C LYS A 279 21.83 22.41 -41.47
N ALA A 280 22.57 22.23 -40.39
CA ALA A 280 24.04 22.42 -40.38
C ALA A 280 24.76 21.38 -41.22
N ILE A 281 24.36 20.08 -41.19
CA ILE A 281 24.97 19.02 -42.00
C ILE A 281 24.88 19.31 -43.49
N HIS A 282 23.74 19.80 -43.96
CA HIS A 282 23.56 20.17 -45.37
C HIS A 282 24.28 21.47 -45.71
N LYS A 283 24.33 22.47 -44.83
CA LYS A 283 25.02 23.73 -45.03
C LYS A 283 26.52 23.55 -45.13
N LEU A 284 27.10 22.60 -44.39
CA LEU A 284 28.50 22.21 -44.45
C LEU A 284 28.87 21.40 -45.70
N SER A 285 27.88 20.89 -46.43
CA SER A 285 28.13 19.88 -47.47
C SER A 285 27.72 20.31 -48.87
N VAL A 286 26.86 21.33 -49.01
CA VAL A 286 26.18 21.68 -50.28
C VAL A 286 27.13 21.87 -51.46
N ARG A 287 28.38 22.26 -51.26
CA ARG A 287 29.42 22.44 -52.29
C ARG A 287 30.47 21.33 -52.31
N HIS A 288 30.33 20.28 -51.45
CA HIS A 288 31.26 19.16 -51.43
C HIS A 288 31.00 18.24 -52.63
N PRO A 289 32.03 17.74 -53.35
CA PRO A 289 31.87 16.93 -54.56
C PRO A 289 31.00 15.65 -54.35
N GLU A 290 31.09 15.05 -53.18
CA GLU A 290 30.31 13.82 -52.82
C GLU A 290 28.97 14.12 -52.18
N TYR A 291 28.50 15.39 -52.21
CA TYR A 291 27.23 15.75 -51.56
C TYR A 291 26.02 15.16 -52.30
N SER A 292 25.21 14.45 -51.59
CA SER A 292 23.82 14.23 -51.92
C SER A 292 23.01 14.23 -50.64
N THR A 293 21.76 14.70 -50.70
CA THR A 293 20.94 14.83 -49.51
C THR A 293 20.83 13.50 -48.75
N HIS A 294 20.56 12.41 -49.48
CA HIS A 294 20.41 11.06 -48.89
C HIS A 294 21.76 10.50 -48.41
N GLY A 295 22.79 10.52 -49.20
CA GLY A 295 24.12 9.99 -48.86
C GLY A 295 24.79 10.75 -47.70
N THR A 296 24.51 12.04 -47.57
CA THR A 296 25.01 12.83 -46.43
C THR A 296 24.34 12.39 -45.12
N VAL A 297 23.03 12.13 -45.11
CA VAL A 297 22.31 11.63 -43.93
C VAL A 297 22.79 10.23 -43.56
N GLU A 298 22.95 9.30 -44.51
CA GLU A 298 23.51 7.98 -44.25
C GLU A 298 24.93 8.05 -43.64
N LYS A 299 25.81 8.92 -44.19
CA LYS A 299 27.17 9.13 -43.68
C LYS A 299 27.13 9.68 -42.24
N VAL A 300 26.20 10.60 -41.94
CA VAL A 300 25.98 11.18 -40.61
C VAL A 300 25.47 10.14 -39.63
N ASP A 301 24.60 9.24 -40.04
CA ASP A 301 24.06 8.19 -39.16
C ASP A 301 25.14 7.24 -38.63
N LEU A 302 26.19 7.00 -39.41
CA LEU A 302 27.32 6.18 -39.00
C LEU A 302 28.24 6.85 -37.95
N ILE A 303 28.11 8.17 -37.73
CA ILE A 303 28.91 8.91 -36.76
C ILE A 303 28.36 8.74 -35.34
N LYS A 304 29.17 8.19 -34.44
CA LYS A 304 28.73 7.84 -33.06
C LYS A 304 28.97 8.95 -32.03
N GLY A 305 29.68 10.00 -32.36
CA GLY A 305 30.01 11.11 -31.45
C GLY A 305 30.78 12.23 -32.12
N PRO A 306 30.87 13.43 -31.50
CA PRO A 306 31.65 14.54 -32.03
C PRO A 306 33.14 14.23 -31.97
N TYR A 307 33.89 14.56 -33.05
CA TYR A 307 35.33 14.32 -33.09
C TYR A 307 36.06 15.29 -32.16
N LEU A 308 37.15 14.77 -31.59
CA LEU A 308 38.03 15.53 -30.71
C LEU A 308 38.99 16.43 -31.52
N CYS A 309 39.50 17.52 -30.93
CA CYS A 309 40.49 18.39 -31.54
C CYS A 309 41.72 17.62 -32.06
N ALA A 310 42.16 16.58 -31.34
CA ALA A 310 43.22 15.70 -31.76
C ALA A 310 42.95 14.99 -33.11
N LYS A 311 41.69 14.65 -33.40
CA LYS A 311 41.30 14.01 -34.66
C LYS A 311 41.29 14.97 -35.83
N PHE A 312 40.97 16.24 -35.61
CA PHE A 312 41.11 17.29 -36.59
C PHE A 312 42.58 17.57 -36.90
N ASP A 313 43.48 17.59 -35.91
CA ASP A 313 44.92 17.75 -36.10
C ASP A 313 45.57 16.57 -36.83
N GLU A 314 45.05 15.33 -36.64
CA GLU A 314 45.46 14.14 -37.39
C GLU A 314 45.13 14.26 -38.88
N PHE A 315 43.98 14.78 -39.24
CA PHE A 315 43.55 14.92 -40.63
C PHE A 315 44.12 16.13 -41.35
N ASN A 316 44.34 17.23 -40.62
CA ASN A 316 44.90 18.47 -41.15
C ASN A 316 45.92 19.07 -40.16
N PRO A 317 47.17 18.55 -40.11
CA PRO A 317 48.20 18.94 -39.16
C PRO A 317 48.61 20.41 -39.29
N LYS A 318 49.25 20.97 -38.23
CA LYS A 318 49.81 22.32 -38.08
C LYS A 318 48.84 23.44 -37.75
N ILE A 319 47.51 23.29 -37.93
CA ILE A 319 46.54 24.34 -37.65
C ILE A 319 46.18 24.34 -36.16
N CYS A 320 45.88 23.16 -35.59
CA CYS A 320 45.46 23.05 -34.20
C CYS A 320 46.54 23.48 -33.20
N LYS A 321 47.82 23.28 -33.50
CA LYS A 321 48.94 23.66 -32.60
C LYS A 321 49.05 25.18 -32.37
N ASN A 322 48.54 25.97 -33.29
CA ASN A 322 48.52 27.44 -33.20
C ASN A 322 47.15 27.97 -32.73
N CYS A 323 46.21 27.07 -32.46
CA CYS A 323 44.88 27.44 -32.00
C CYS A 323 44.88 27.82 -30.51
N LYS A 324 44.27 28.96 -30.19
CA LYS A 324 44.13 29.42 -28.77
C LYS A 324 43.32 28.50 -27.87
N HIS A 325 42.54 27.57 -28.46
CA HIS A 325 41.74 26.56 -27.76
C HIS A 325 42.46 25.21 -27.65
N TRP A 326 43.65 25.04 -28.25
CA TRP A 326 44.43 23.79 -28.19
C TRP A 326 44.74 23.40 -26.76
N ASN A 327 44.43 22.15 -26.38
CA ASN A 327 44.52 21.60 -25.03
C ASN A 327 43.57 22.25 -23.98
N LYS A 328 42.85 23.32 -24.33
CA LYS A 328 41.82 23.93 -23.45
C LYS A 328 40.43 23.31 -23.63
N ILE A 329 40.10 22.93 -24.86
CA ILE A 329 38.87 22.20 -25.17
C ILE A 329 39.19 20.83 -25.77
N LYS A 330 38.32 19.84 -25.55
CA LYS A 330 38.51 18.50 -26.12
C LYS A 330 37.96 18.37 -27.54
N SER A 331 36.93 19.13 -27.88
CA SER A 331 36.24 19.10 -29.17
C SER A 331 35.73 20.50 -29.53
N PRO A 332 35.73 20.87 -30.83
CA PRO A 332 35.19 22.15 -31.31
C PRO A 332 33.70 22.38 -30.97
N ILE A 333 32.98 21.33 -30.71
CA ILE A 333 31.55 21.42 -30.39
C ILE A 333 31.26 22.29 -29.14
N THR A 334 32.18 22.29 -28.18
CA THR A 334 32.07 23.11 -26.96
C THR A 334 32.02 24.61 -27.22
N LEU A 335 32.47 25.06 -28.40
CA LEU A 335 32.42 26.46 -28.81
C LEU A 335 31.00 26.94 -29.13
N GLY A 336 30.06 26.01 -29.33
CA GLY A 336 28.62 26.28 -29.53
C GLY A 336 27.82 26.37 -28.25
N ASN A 337 28.45 26.15 -27.08
CA ASN A 337 27.75 26.12 -25.81
C ASN A 337 27.56 27.55 -25.26
N THR A 338 26.30 27.87 -24.89
CA THR A 338 26.00 29.07 -24.14
C THR A 338 25.19 28.66 -22.92
N ILE A 339 25.73 28.79 -21.73
CA ILE A 339 25.03 28.58 -20.49
C ILE A 339 24.55 29.96 -20.01
N LEU A 340 23.26 30.20 -20.15
CA LEU A 340 22.61 31.38 -19.56
C LEU A 340 22.12 31.00 -18.17
N GLU A 341 22.51 31.81 -17.16
CA GLU A 341 22.00 31.67 -15.81
C GLU A 341 20.50 32.08 -15.77
N ALA A 342 19.67 31.34 -15.04
CA ALA A 342 18.25 31.61 -14.93
C ALA A 342 18.00 32.93 -14.21
N THR A 343 17.09 33.71 -14.74
CA THR A 343 16.59 34.96 -14.11
C THR A 343 15.52 34.66 -13.06
N ALA A 344 15.05 35.67 -12.35
CA ALA A 344 13.96 35.49 -11.39
C ALA A 344 12.65 35.04 -12.09
N GLU A 345 12.44 35.43 -13.33
CA GLU A 345 11.27 35.04 -14.14
C GLU A 345 11.40 33.57 -14.60
N ASP A 346 12.60 33.13 -14.99
CA ASP A 346 12.88 31.74 -15.38
C ASP A 346 12.72 30.76 -14.20
N ASN A 347 12.79 31.25 -12.97
CA ASN A 347 12.60 30.43 -11.76
C ASN A 347 11.13 30.16 -11.42
N ILE A 348 10.17 30.74 -12.16
CA ILE A 348 8.75 30.44 -12.06
C ILE A 348 8.42 29.42 -13.15
N VAL A 349 8.15 28.16 -12.76
CA VAL A 349 7.91 27.07 -13.69
C VAL A 349 6.50 26.56 -13.53
N GLU A 350 5.76 26.53 -14.61
CA GLU A 350 4.46 25.88 -14.70
C GLU A 350 4.67 24.41 -15.07
N ALA A 351 4.22 23.50 -14.24
CA ALA A 351 4.30 22.08 -14.53
C ALA A 351 2.99 21.38 -14.18
N PRO A 352 2.46 20.49 -15.04
CA PRO A 352 1.32 19.67 -14.69
C PRO A 352 1.68 18.78 -13.52
N SER A 353 0.78 18.61 -12.55
CA SER A 353 0.96 17.64 -11.49
C SER A 353 0.84 16.23 -12.07
N ALA A 354 1.84 15.38 -11.83
CA ALA A 354 1.85 13.98 -12.29
C ALA A 354 0.71 13.12 -11.71
N THR A 355 0.05 13.62 -10.68
CA THR A 355 -0.98 12.89 -9.91
C THR A 355 -2.42 13.06 -10.41
N LEU A 356 -2.69 13.99 -11.36
CA LEU A 356 -4.07 14.26 -11.78
C LEU A 356 -4.15 14.47 -13.30
N ALA A 357 -4.76 13.54 -14.00
CA ALA A 357 -4.99 13.59 -15.45
C ALA A 357 -5.86 14.77 -15.96
N ASN A 358 -6.36 15.63 -15.05
CA ASN A 358 -7.17 16.83 -15.34
C ASN A 358 -6.88 17.98 -14.35
N ALA A 359 -5.67 18.07 -13.80
CA ALA A 359 -5.33 19.08 -12.81
C ALA A 359 -4.87 20.40 -13.48
N ASP A 360 -5.27 21.50 -12.90
CA ASP A 360 -4.75 22.83 -13.21
C ASP A 360 -3.22 22.83 -13.14
N VAL A 361 -2.61 23.60 -14.06
CA VAL A 361 -1.15 23.79 -14.12
C VAL A 361 -0.68 24.39 -12.80
N GLN A 362 0.06 23.62 -12.02
CA GLN A 362 0.64 24.13 -10.78
C GLN A 362 1.89 24.97 -11.07
N THR A 363 1.98 26.13 -10.45
CA THR A 363 3.13 27.04 -10.54
C THR A 363 4.09 26.78 -9.39
N TYR A 364 5.33 26.45 -9.73
CA TYR A 364 6.41 26.24 -8.78
C TYR A 364 7.45 27.34 -8.85
N THR A 365 7.83 27.88 -7.69
CA THR A 365 8.99 28.77 -7.59
C THR A 365 10.22 27.97 -7.21
N ILE A 366 11.21 27.90 -8.11
CA ILE A 366 12.47 27.21 -7.87
C ILE A 366 13.38 28.15 -7.08
N PRO A 367 13.87 27.76 -5.90
CA PRO A 367 14.77 28.60 -5.10
C PRO A 367 16.13 28.74 -5.78
N PRO A 368 16.87 29.84 -5.55
CA PRO A 368 18.22 30.01 -6.07
C PRO A 368 19.13 28.89 -5.55
N TYR A 369 19.90 28.29 -6.43
CA TYR A 369 20.79 27.18 -6.06
C TYR A 369 21.98 27.65 -5.21
N PRO A 370 22.45 26.83 -4.28
CA PRO A 370 23.56 27.19 -3.40
C PRO A 370 24.87 27.31 -4.20
N LYS A 371 25.67 28.34 -3.91
CA LYS A 371 26.99 28.54 -4.55
C LYS A 371 27.91 27.35 -4.28
N PRO A 372 28.73 26.88 -5.26
CA PRO A 372 28.98 27.45 -6.58
C PRO A 372 28.02 27.01 -7.69
N TYR A 373 26.88 26.40 -7.35
CA TYR A 373 25.91 25.92 -8.31
C TYR A 373 24.92 27.03 -8.72
N PHE A 374 24.43 26.92 -9.95
CA PHE A 374 23.38 27.79 -10.45
C PHE A 374 22.44 27.02 -11.39
N ARG A 375 21.25 27.57 -11.59
CA ARG A 375 20.27 27.05 -12.53
C ARG A 375 20.47 27.70 -13.90
N GLY A 376 20.42 26.90 -14.98
CA GLY A 376 20.39 27.43 -16.35
C GLY A 376 19.04 28.02 -16.73
N ALA A 377 18.99 28.97 -17.67
CA ALA A 377 17.73 29.56 -18.15
C ALA A 377 16.75 28.50 -18.70
N SER A 378 17.24 27.42 -19.29
CA SER A 378 16.44 26.26 -19.74
C SER A 378 16.26 25.19 -18.67
N GLY A 379 16.57 25.46 -17.42
CA GLY A 379 16.57 24.51 -16.32
C GLY A 379 17.89 23.75 -16.18
N GLY A 380 17.93 22.84 -15.17
CA GLY A 380 19.10 22.00 -14.89
C GLY A 380 20.11 22.60 -13.92
N ILE A 381 21.04 21.76 -13.46
CA ILE A 381 22.05 22.11 -12.44
C ILE A 381 23.40 22.31 -13.14
N TYR A 382 24.00 23.47 -12.95
CA TYR A 382 25.31 23.85 -13.43
C TYR A 382 26.23 24.24 -12.28
N MET A 383 27.51 24.08 -12.44
CA MET A 383 28.54 24.48 -11.48
C MET A 383 29.49 25.42 -12.13
N ARG A 384 29.84 26.52 -11.44
CA ARG A 384 30.86 27.49 -11.82
C ARG A 384 32.08 27.27 -10.95
N SER A 385 33.22 27.00 -11.59
CA SER A 385 34.52 26.86 -10.96
C SER A 385 35.52 27.88 -11.55
N VAL A 386 36.49 28.30 -10.76
CA VAL A 386 37.59 29.16 -11.22
C VAL A 386 38.84 28.29 -11.37
N SER A 387 39.42 28.22 -12.56
CA SER A 387 40.64 27.48 -12.82
C SER A 387 41.83 28.11 -12.11
N VAL A 388 42.94 27.40 -12.02
CA VAL A 388 44.18 27.91 -11.42
C VAL A 388 44.67 29.17 -12.13
N ASP A 389 44.34 29.32 -13.41
CA ASP A 389 44.71 30.49 -14.27
C ASP A 389 43.68 31.63 -14.17
N GLY A 390 42.69 31.54 -13.27
CA GLY A 390 41.67 32.58 -13.02
C GLY A 390 40.52 32.59 -14.04
N GLU A 391 40.45 31.64 -14.97
CA GLU A 391 39.34 31.52 -15.91
C GLU A 391 38.13 30.86 -15.25
N VAL A 392 36.94 31.38 -15.53
CA VAL A 392 35.69 30.81 -15.05
C VAL A 392 35.28 29.65 -15.95
N GLU A 393 35.21 28.44 -15.38
CA GLU A 393 34.71 27.27 -16.07
C GLU A 393 33.30 26.96 -15.58
N GLU A 394 32.36 26.81 -16.51
CA GLU A 394 30.98 26.39 -16.22
C GLU A 394 30.74 25.01 -16.80
N ARG A 395 30.13 24.12 -15.99
CA ARG A 395 29.84 22.77 -16.44
C ARG A 395 28.46 22.31 -15.97
N SER A 396 27.80 21.52 -16.82
CA SER A 396 26.53 20.87 -16.47
C SER A 396 26.77 19.72 -15.51
N ILE A 397 25.96 19.65 -14.46
CA ILE A 397 25.90 18.58 -13.46
C ILE A 397 24.75 17.65 -13.73
N TYR A 398 23.55 18.22 -13.95
CA TYR A 398 22.33 17.48 -14.23
C TYR A 398 21.41 18.30 -15.14
N HIS A 399 20.67 17.63 -16.02
CA HIS A 399 19.92 18.29 -17.10
C HIS A 399 18.52 18.76 -16.71
N ASN A 400 17.95 18.19 -15.65
CA ASN A 400 16.64 18.61 -15.15
C ASN A 400 16.78 19.41 -13.85
N ASP A 401 15.74 20.17 -13.49
CA ASP A 401 15.70 20.83 -12.21
C ASP A 401 15.49 19.81 -11.08
N LEU A 402 16.48 19.76 -10.19
CA LEU A 402 16.45 18.93 -9.00
C LEU A 402 16.96 19.77 -7.82
N TYR A 403 16.17 19.97 -6.79
CA TYR A 403 16.57 20.82 -5.66
C TYR A 403 15.98 20.34 -4.33
N VAL A 404 16.62 20.75 -3.23
CA VAL A 404 16.14 20.50 -1.90
C VAL A 404 15.13 21.60 -1.53
N VAL A 405 13.91 21.20 -1.18
CA VAL A 405 12.85 22.12 -0.75
C VAL A 405 13.01 22.46 0.72
N LYS A 406 13.21 21.44 1.57
CA LYS A 406 13.31 21.58 3.02
C LYS A 406 14.15 20.47 3.65
N ARG A 407 14.70 20.77 4.84
CA ARG A 407 15.19 19.75 5.75
C ARG A 407 14.04 19.29 6.62
N ILE A 408 13.97 17.98 6.84
CA ILE A 408 12.93 17.37 7.68
C ILE A 408 13.55 16.45 8.73
N ARG A 409 12.87 16.32 9.87
CA ARG A 409 13.16 15.33 10.89
C ARG A 409 12.01 14.35 10.93
N ASP A 410 12.27 13.13 10.49
CA ASP A 410 11.32 12.02 10.51
C ASP A 410 11.70 11.06 11.64
N ALA A 411 10.73 10.59 12.40
CA ALA A 411 10.97 9.74 13.56
C ALA A 411 11.47 8.32 13.20
N GLU A 412 11.28 7.86 11.96
CA GLU A 412 11.70 6.53 11.49
C GLU A 412 13.06 6.55 10.79
N ILE A 413 13.24 7.51 9.89
CA ILE A 413 14.45 7.61 9.06
C ILE A 413 15.44 8.66 9.56
N GLY A 414 15.10 9.40 10.63
CA GLY A 414 15.94 10.45 11.20
C GLY A 414 15.92 11.75 10.38
N GLU A 415 17.05 12.48 10.38
CA GLU A 415 17.19 13.69 9.55
C GLU A 415 17.19 13.30 8.07
N ALA A 416 16.42 14.03 7.27
CA ALA A 416 16.22 13.79 5.85
C ALA A 416 16.05 15.10 5.07
N VAL A 417 16.09 15.02 3.76
CA VAL A 417 15.80 16.13 2.85
C VAL A 417 14.58 15.79 1.99
N PHE A 418 13.70 16.75 1.89
CA PHE A 418 12.58 16.72 0.95
C PHE A 418 13.02 17.39 -0.35
N MET A 419 12.96 16.66 -1.44
CA MET A 419 13.46 17.07 -2.74
C MET A 419 12.36 17.11 -3.78
N ARG A 420 12.56 17.93 -4.80
CA ARG A 420 11.65 18.08 -5.94
C ARG A 420 12.44 17.95 -7.24
N LEU A 421 11.94 17.12 -8.14
CA LEU A 421 12.47 16.85 -9.47
C LEU A 421 11.42 17.25 -10.52
N HIS A 422 11.82 18.11 -11.46
CA HIS A 422 10.98 18.46 -12.60
C HIS A 422 11.36 17.60 -13.81
N LEU A 423 10.40 16.88 -14.36
CA LEU A 423 10.56 16.08 -15.56
C LEU A 423 9.72 16.69 -16.69
N PRO A 424 10.28 16.94 -17.88
CA PRO A 424 9.59 17.72 -18.93
C PRO A 424 8.27 17.13 -19.42
N LYS A 425 8.08 15.80 -19.28
CA LYS A 425 6.86 15.12 -19.73
C LYS A 425 6.04 14.50 -18.59
N ASP A 426 6.72 14.12 -17.50
CA ASP A 426 6.12 13.39 -16.40
C ASP A 426 5.68 14.33 -15.25
N GLY A 427 5.96 15.63 -15.39
CA GLY A 427 5.60 16.63 -14.39
C GLY A 427 6.60 16.72 -13.25
N VAL A 428 6.10 16.94 -12.03
CA VAL A 428 6.93 17.16 -10.84
C VAL A 428 6.86 15.96 -9.92
N SER A 429 8.01 15.40 -9.59
CA SER A 429 8.16 14.31 -8.63
C SER A 429 8.71 14.85 -7.32
N GLU A 430 8.04 14.55 -6.21
CA GLU A 430 8.43 14.92 -4.86
C GLU A 430 8.81 13.68 -4.05
N PHE A 431 9.91 13.75 -3.30
CA PHE A 431 10.40 12.62 -2.52
C PHE A 431 11.33 13.01 -1.39
N THR A 432 11.41 12.13 -0.38
CA THR A 432 12.29 12.29 0.78
C THR A 432 13.47 11.33 0.68
N ILE A 433 14.67 11.83 1.05
CA ILE A 433 15.91 11.04 1.14
C ILE A 433 16.51 11.22 2.54
N PRO A 434 16.77 10.13 3.30
CA PRO A 434 17.50 10.21 4.56
C PRO A 434 18.89 10.80 4.38
N LEU A 435 19.41 11.57 5.33
CA LEU A 435 20.77 12.08 5.28
C LEU A 435 21.82 10.97 5.28
N THR A 436 21.52 9.81 5.85
CA THR A 436 22.36 8.61 5.77
C THR A 436 22.54 8.17 4.31
N SER A 437 21.49 8.25 3.50
CA SER A 437 21.58 7.96 2.07
C SER A 437 22.34 9.06 1.31
N VAL A 438 22.16 10.35 1.66
CA VAL A 438 22.89 11.46 1.02
C VAL A 438 24.42 11.32 1.19
N THR A 439 24.87 10.75 2.31
CA THR A 439 26.29 10.56 2.63
C THR A 439 26.87 9.23 2.16
N SER A 440 26.03 8.30 1.73
CA SER A 440 26.42 6.97 1.23
C SER A 440 26.28 6.92 -0.31
N ARG A 441 27.39 6.75 -1.02
CA ARG A 441 27.39 6.74 -2.51
C ARG A 441 26.45 5.69 -3.12
N GLU A 442 26.40 4.50 -2.55
CA GLU A 442 25.57 3.40 -3.07
C GLU A 442 24.09 3.61 -2.78
N GLU A 443 23.77 4.02 -1.57
CA GLU A 443 22.40 4.31 -1.17
C GLU A 443 21.83 5.54 -1.87
N PHE A 444 22.65 6.59 -2.05
CA PHE A 444 22.28 7.78 -2.81
C PHE A 444 21.94 7.41 -4.25
N ARG A 445 22.82 6.64 -4.91
CA ARG A 445 22.57 6.16 -6.27
C ARG A 445 21.26 5.37 -6.37
N LYS A 446 21.03 4.44 -5.43
CA LYS A 446 19.82 3.62 -5.39
C LYS A 446 18.58 4.49 -5.20
N SER A 447 18.61 5.40 -4.24
CA SER A 447 17.49 6.30 -3.93
C SER A 447 17.13 7.22 -5.08
N MET A 448 18.15 7.82 -5.74
CA MET A 448 17.95 8.71 -6.89
C MET A 448 17.45 7.95 -8.13
N SER A 449 18.04 6.78 -8.43
CA SER A 449 17.63 5.97 -9.57
C SER A 449 16.19 5.46 -9.45
N MET A 450 15.73 5.12 -8.25
CA MET A 450 14.34 4.73 -8.00
C MET A 450 13.34 5.88 -8.25
N ARG A 451 13.82 7.13 -8.27
CA ARG A 451 13.03 8.35 -8.51
C ARG A 451 13.17 8.90 -9.93
N GLY A 452 13.81 8.15 -10.83
CA GLY A 452 13.98 8.53 -12.22
C GLY A 452 15.16 9.48 -12.48
N VAL A 453 16.02 9.74 -11.50
CA VAL A 453 17.22 10.55 -11.69
C VAL A 453 18.33 9.71 -12.33
N THR A 454 18.71 10.03 -13.55
CA THR A 454 19.82 9.39 -14.25
C THR A 454 21.15 10.03 -13.84
N LEU A 455 21.96 9.28 -13.09
CA LEU A 455 23.18 9.79 -12.47
C LEU A 455 24.42 9.46 -13.30
N THR A 456 24.84 10.39 -14.15
CA THR A 456 26.14 10.31 -14.86
C THR A 456 27.27 10.91 -14.03
N ARG A 457 26.98 11.93 -13.21
CA ARG A 457 27.93 12.66 -12.35
C ARG A 457 27.53 12.58 -10.90
N MET A 458 27.53 11.37 -10.35
CA MET A 458 26.95 11.09 -9.05
C MET A 458 27.62 11.87 -7.90
N ASP A 459 28.95 11.91 -7.87
CA ASP A 459 29.70 12.58 -6.79
C ASP A 459 29.41 14.09 -6.76
N GLU A 460 29.19 14.69 -7.91
CA GLU A 460 28.86 16.10 -8.04
C GLU A 460 27.44 16.41 -7.57
N ILE A 461 26.47 15.52 -7.87
CA ILE A 461 25.10 15.67 -7.38
C ILE A 461 25.02 15.41 -5.86
N MET A 462 25.81 14.46 -5.34
CA MET A 462 25.94 14.28 -3.88
C MET A 462 26.50 15.53 -3.21
N GLN A 463 27.54 16.12 -3.79
CA GLN A 463 28.14 17.36 -3.29
C GLN A 463 27.18 18.54 -3.37
N TYR A 464 26.45 18.67 -4.48
CA TYR A 464 25.38 19.64 -4.64
C TYR A 464 24.30 19.50 -3.55
N THR A 465 23.81 18.28 -3.35
CA THR A 465 22.79 18.00 -2.31
C THR A 465 23.33 18.30 -0.91
N THR A 466 24.58 17.94 -0.64
CA THR A 466 25.23 18.24 0.66
C THR A 466 25.39 19.76 0.85
N THR A 467 25.71 20.51 -0.20
CA THR A 467 25.81 21.98 -0.13
C THR A 467 24.46 22.60 0.22
N TRP A 468 23.36 22.12 -0.38
CA TRP A 468 22.01 22.50 0.01
C TRP A 468 21.72 22.24 1.49
N VAL A 469 22.05 21.03 1.97
CA VAL A 469 21.85 20.66 3.38
C VAL A 469 22.59 21.63 4.32
N ASN A 470 23.87 21.92 4.03
CA ASN A 470 24.68 22.81 4.85
C ASN A 470 24.13 24.25 4.85
N GLU A 471 23.68 24.76 3.71
CA GLU A 471 23.08 26.09 3.61
C GLU A 471 21.78 26.19 4.37
N LEU A 472 20.90 25.19 4.23
CA LEU A 472 19.66 25.13 5.00
C LEU A 472 19.90 24.92 6.50
N GLN A 473 20.96 24.18 6.90
CA GLN A 473 21.34 24.05 8.31
C GLN A 473 21.75 25.39 8.94
N ALA A 474 22.36 26.26 8.15
CA ALA A 474 22.78 27.57 8.62
C ALA A 474 21.61 28.57 8.73
N ARG A 475 20.53 28.36 7.98
CA ARG A 475 19.41 29.31 7.88
C ARG A 475 18.17 28.90 8.67
N GLU A 476 17.87 27.59 8.74
CA GLU A 476 16.55 27.07 9.19
C GLU A 476 16.71 25.88 10.11
N THR A 477 15.78 25.74 11.05
CA THR A 477 15.59 24.48 11.78
C THR A 477 14.93 23.46 10.89
N ALA A 478 15.23 22.15 11.09
CA ALA A 478 14.54 21.09 10.35
C ALA A 478 13.06 21.05 10.73
N ASP A 479 12.21 20.99 9.72
CA ASP A 479 10.77 20.79 9.91
C ASP A 479 10.49 19.38 10.44
N GLU A 480 9.53 19.24 11.33
CA GLU A 480 9.08 17.93 11.78
C GLU A 480 8.15 17.31 10.73
N ALA A 481 8.50 16.09 10.28
CA ALA A 481 7.63 15.28 9.44
C ALA A 481 6.64 14.52 10.34
N HIS A 482 5.37 14.91 10.27
CA HIS A 482 4.33 14.33 11.12
C HIS A 482 4.00 12.89 10.67
N ARG A 483 4.02 11.97 11.64
CA ARG A 483 3.68 10.55 11.41
C ARG A 483 2.17 10.28 11.46
N GLN A 484 1.39 11.26 11.89
CA GLN A 484 -0.06 11.20 11.99
C GLN A 484 -0.70 12.41 11.32
N PHE A 485 -1.87 12.18 10.78
CA PHE A 485 -2.80 13.22 10.35
C PHE A 485 -3.71 13.61 11.52
N GLY A 486 -4.11 14.88 11.58
CA GLY A 486 -4.94 15.44 12.63
C GLY A 486 -4.18 16.43 13.49
N TRP A 487 -4.58 16.59 14.75
CA TRP A 487 -3.93 17.54 15.65
C TRP A 487 -2.47 17.20 15.91
N ALA A 488 -1.62 18.19 15.77
CA ALA A 488 -0.20 18.13 16.06
C ALA A 488 0.16 19.20 17.10
N GLY A 489 1.23 18.93 17.88
CA GLY A 489 1.62 19.81 18.97
C GLY A 489 0.78 19.64 20.24
N LYS A 490 1.23 20.28 21.33
CA LYS A 490 0.58 20.15 22.65
C LYS A 490 -0.69 21.01 22.79
N ASP A 491 -0.79 22.07 22.01
CA ASP A 491 -1.81 23.10 22.18
C ASP A 491 -2.89 23.09 21.08
N MET A 492 -2.95 22.07 20.24
CA MET A 492 -3.88 21.98 19.11
C MET A 492 -3.80 23.23 18.18
N ASP A 493 -2.59 23.76 18.00
CA ASP A 493 -2.31 24.94 17.19
C ASP A 493 -2.07 24.65 15.71
N THR A 494 -1.93 23.36 15.39
CA THR A 494 -1.66 22.86 14.05
C THR A 494 -2.52 21.62 13.80
N PHE A 495 -3.12 21.53 12.60
CA PHE A 495 -3.82 20.34 12.13
C PHE A 495 -3.20 19.87 10.82
N VAL A 496 -2.76 18.60 10.78
CA VAL A 496 -2.07 18.01 9.63
C VAL A 496 -3.07 17.25 8.77
N LEU A 497 -3.15 17.61 7.49
CA LEU A 497 -4.06 16.97 6.53
C LEU A 497 -3.36 16.81 5.18
N GLY A 498 -2.91 15.59 4.88
CA GLY A 498 -2.12 15.34 3.66
C GLY A 498 -0.86 16.20 3.62
N ASN A 499 -0.69 16.94 2.54
CA ASN A 499 0.41 17.87 2.33
C ASN A 499 0.22 19.25 2.98
N GLN A 500 -0.82 19.42 3.81
CA GLN A 500 -1.18 20.68 4.42
C GLN A 500 -0.95 20.66 5.93
N LYS A 501 -0.29 21.70 6.45
CA LYS A 501 -0.30 22.12 7.86
C LYS A 501 -1.28 23.29 8.00
N VAL A 502 -2.43 23.01 8.57
CA VAL A 502 -3.49 23.99 8.76
C VAL A 502 -3.25 24.69 10.08
N TYR A 503 -3.15 26.01 10.07
CA TYR A 503 -3.13 26.92 11.21
C TYR A 503 -4.42 27.75 11.23
N LYS A 504 -4.65 28.48 12.29
CA LYS A 504 -5.86 29.29 12.45
C LYS A 504 -6.08 30.33 11.34
N ASP A 505 -4.99 30.83 10.73
CA ASP A 505 -4.97 31.94 9.78
C ASP A 505 -4.28 31.65 8.46
N ARG A 506 -3.62 30.50 8.32
CA ARG A 506 -2.90 30.11 7.10
C ARG A 506 -2.81 28.61 6.95
N ILE A 507 -2.38 28.19 5.78
CA ILE A 507 -2.05 26.82 5.47
C ILE A 507 -0.62 26.81 4.93
N ASP A 508 0.25 26.01 5.56
CA ASP A 508 1.63 25.79 5.15
C ASP A 508 1.80 24.38 4.58
N PHE A 509 2.87 24.15 3.84
CA PHE A 509 3.21 22.83 3.33
C PHE A 509 3.65 21.89 4.46
N ASN A 510 3.07 20.69 4.50
CA ASN A 510 3.45 19.61 5.39
C ASN A 510 4.41 18.63 4.67
N PRO A 511 5.69 18.55 5.08
CA PRO A 511 6.59 17.56 4.49
C PRO A 511 6.15 16.14 4.83
N PRO A 512 6.20 15.20 3.86
CA PRO A 512 5.76 13.84 4.07
C PRO A 512 6.71 13.06 4.98
N SER A 513 6.14 12.31 5.94
CA SER A 513 6.88 11.24 6.62
C SER A 513 6.81 9.94 5.80
N SER A 514 7.74 9.02 6.06
CA SER A 514 7.75 7.69 5.44
C SER A 514 6.44 6.92 5.67
N ALA A 515 5.79 7.13 6.82
CA ALA A 515 4.55 6.47 7.21
C ALA A 515 3.30 7.05 6.51
N THR A 516 3.27 8.37 6.27
CA THR A 516 2.05 9.08 5.82
C THR A 516 2.02 9.36 4.32
N VAL A 517 3.16 9.38 3.65
CA VAL A 517 3.27 9.73 2.22
C VAL A 517 2.31 8.96 1.30
N PRO A 518 2.02 7.65 1.50
CA PRO A 518 1.12 6.93 0.61
C PRO A 518 -0.33 7.43 0.64
N LEU A 519 -0.72 8.15 1.71
CA LEU A 519 -2.07 8.68 1.89
C LEU A 519 -2.21 10.16 1.52
N PHE A 520 -1.13 10.85 1.18
CA PHE A 520 -1.20 12.27 0.87
C PHE A 520 -2.23 12.60 -0.22
N PRO A 521 -2.26 11.87 -1.37
CA PRO A 521 -3.23 12.18 -2.43
C PRO A 521 -4.69 12.03 -2.01
N ALA A 522 -4.97 11.19 -1.01
CA ALA A 522 -6.32 10.99 -0.51
C ALA A 522 -6.89 12.23 0.19
N PHE A 523 -6.04 13.15 0.63
CA PHE A 523 -6.45 14.39 1.30
C PHE A 523 -6.44 15.63 0.38
N ASP A 524 -6.08 15.47 -0.90
CA ASP A 524 -6.12 16.58 -1.85
C ASP A 524 -7.59 16.99 -2.11
N PRO A 525 -7.95 18.27 -1.95
CA PRO A 525 -9.33 18.71 -2.14
C PRO A 525 -9.73 18.62 -3.61
N LYS A 526 -11.02 18.28 -3.86
CA LYS A 526 -11.61 18.22 -5.20
C LYS A 526 -12.96 18.91 -5.22
N GLY A 527 -13.33 19.47 -6.39
CA GLY A 527 -14.57 20.23 -6.56
C GLY A 527 -14.53 21.57 -5.82
N SER A 528 -15.67 22.05 -5.35
CA SER A 528 -15.79 23.31 -4.63
C SER A 528 -16.47 23.17 -3.27
N LEU A 529 -16.21 24.10 -2.39
CA LEU A 529 -16.87 24.16 -1.05
C LEU A 529 -18.39 24.35 -1.20
N GLU A 530 -18.84 25.15 -2.16
CA GLU A 530 -20.28 25.41 -2.32
C GLU A 530 -21.03 24.19 -2.83
N GLU A 531 -20.46 23.47 -3.79
CA GLU A 531 -21.03 22.20 -4.25
C GLU A 531 -20.99 21.14 -3.14
N TRP A 532 -19.92 21.13 -2.31
CA TRP A 532 -19.87 20.27 -1.14
C TRP A 532 -20.99 20.60 -0.14
N LYS A 533 -21.27 21.89 0.12
CA LYS A 533 -22.38 22.31 0.99
C LYS A 533 -23.73 21.86 0.46
N GLU A 534 -23.97 21.99 -0.85
CA GLU A 534 -25.21 21.51 -1.46
C GLU A 534 -25.37 20.01 -1.30
N MET A 535 -24.31 19.26 -1.57
CA MET A 535 -24.26 17.81 -1.41
C MET A 535 -24.50 17.39 0.05
N ALA A 536 -23.82 17.99 1.02
CA ALA A 536 -23.94 17.64 2.42
C ALA A 536 -25.34 17.99 2.97
N ASN A 537 -25.92 19.13 2.58
CA ASN A 537 -27.25 19.56 3.00
C ASN A 537 -28.41 18.81 2.32
N PHE A 538 -28.14 17.98 1.35
CA PHE A 538 -29.13 17.06 0.78
C PHE A 538 -29.70 16.11 1.85
N LEU A 539 -28.93 15.80 2.88
CA LEU A 539 -29.38 14.99 4.02
C LEU A 539 -30.29 15.75 4.99
N ASN A 540 -30.54 17.04 4.84
CA ASN A 540 -31.39 17.85 5.72
C ASN A 540 -32.90 17.57 5.51
N ILE A 541 -33.27 16.31 5.69
CA ILE A 541 -34.64 15.80 5.53
C ILE A 541 -35.06 15.17 6.87
N GLU A 542 -36.33 15.32 7.24
CA GLU A 542 -36.91 14.66 8.41
C GLU A 542 -36.88 13.14 8.24
N GLY A 543 -36.50 12.42 9.30
CA GLY A 543 -36.30 10.97 9.29
C GLY A 543 -34.90 10.54 8.85
N GLN A 544 -34.02 11.49 8.47
CA GLN A 544 -32.63 11.21 8.11
C GLN A 544 -31.64 11.60 9.24
N GLU A 545 -32.11 11.78 10.45
CA GLU A 545 -31.30 12.11 11.63
C GLU A 545 -30.14 11.14 11.86
N PRO A 546 -30.26 9.81 11.61
CA PRO A 546 -29.14 8.88 11.70
C PRO A 546 -27.96 9.28 10.78
N TYR A 547 -28.25 9.65 9.55
CA TYR A 547 -27.23 10.04 8.56
C TYR A 547 -26.67 11.45 8.80
N GLN A 548 -27.51 12.37 9.27
CA GLN A 548 -27.08 13.69 9.73
C GLN A 548 -26.13 13.58 10.94
N TYR A 549 -26.41 12.64 11.85
CA TYR A 549 -25.56 12.34 12.98
C TYR A 549 -24.20 11.75 12.53
N VAL A 550 -24.15 10.86 11.54
CA VAL A 550 -22.91 10.31 10.96
C VAL A 550 -22.06 11.43 10.36
N MET A 551 -22.65 12.35 9.60
CA MET A 551 -21.97 13.53 9.08
C MET A 551 -21.40 14.40 10.22
N GLY A 552 -22.19 14.63 11.25
CA GLY A 552 -21.75 15.37 12.45
C GLY A 552 -20.62 14.65 13.19
N ALA A 553 -20.66 13.32 13.29
CA ALA A 553 -19.64 12.51 13.95
C ALA A 553 -18.28 12.58 13.21
N SER A 554 -18.30 12.78 11.88
CA SER A 554 -17.09 13.02 11.11
C SER A 554 -16.36 14.29 11.58
N PHE A 555 -17.06 15.40 11.73
CA PHE A 555 -16.50 16.63 12.29
C PHE A 555 -16.18 16.48 13.79
N GLY A 556 -17.08 15.83 14.54
CA GLY A 556 -16.95 15.62 15.99
C GLY A 556 -15.69 14.86 16.39
N SER A 557 -15.15 14.02 15.48
CA SER A 557 -13.90 13.33 15.70
C SER A 557 -12.73 14.28 16.03
N ALA A 558 -12.69 15.46 15.40
CA ALA A 558 -11.68 16.48 15.69
C ALA A 558 -11.81 17.10 17.09
N LEU A 559 -12.97 16.95 17.75
CA LEU A 559 -13.20 17.44 19.12
C LEU A 559 -12.89 16.38 20.20
N MET A 560 -12.65 15.13 19.83
CA MET A 560 -12.37 14.05 20.81
C MET A 560 -11.17 14.38 21.70
N GLU A 561 -10.15 15.06 21.19
CA GLU A 561 -8.98 15.51 21.95
C GLU A 561 -9.32 16.45 23.11
N LEU A 562 -10.44 17.15 23.05
CA LEU A 562 -10.92 18.02 24.12
C LEU A 562 -11.65 17.24 25.23
N THR A 563 -11.80 15.93 25.09
CA THR A 563 -12.49 15.07 26.07
C THR A 563 -11.50 14.21 26.85
N PRO A 564 -11.86 13.74 28.05
CA PRO A 564 -11.02 12.79 28.78
C PRO A 564 -11.04 11.36 28.19
N VAL A 565 -11.79 11.14 27.12
CA VAL A 565 -11.95 9.85 26.44
C VAL A 565 -11.21 9.88 25.12
N ALA A 566 -10.25 9.00 24.93
CA ALA A 566 -9.43 8.99 23.71
C ALA A 566 -10.26 8.74 22.45
N CYS A 567 -11.22 7.79 22.49
CA CYS A 567 -12.00 7.43 21.31
C CYS A 567 -13.45 7.11 21.64
N SER A 568 -14.31 7.31 20.66
CA SER A 568 -15.67 6.77 20.61
C SER A 568 -15.84 5.82 19.43
N SER A 569 -16.81 4.92 19.47
CA SER A 569 -17.09 4.00 18.37
C SER A 569 -18.58 4.03 18.04
N LEU A 570 -18.88 4.21 16.76
CA LEU A 570 -20.23 4.24 16.20
C LEU A 570 -20.40 3.11 15.20
N HIS A 571 -21.43 2.28 15.36
CA HIS A 571 -21.72 1.19 14.43
C HIS A 571 -23.12 1.32 13.83
N ILE A 572 -23.20 1.22 12.51
CA ILE A 572 -24.44 1.35 11.76
C ILE A 572 -24.73 0.00 11.13
N HIS A 573 -25.87 -0.60 11.46
CA HIS A 573 -26.17 -1.91 10.92
C HIS A 573 -27.58 -1.99 10.32
N SER A 574 -27.77 -2.94 9.41
CA SER A 574 -29.08 -3.37 8.92
C SER A 574 -28.93 -4.67 8.14
N LYS A 575 -29.89 -5.59 8.31
CA LYS A 575 -29.94 -6.85 7.55
C LYS A 575 -30.16 -6.61 6.04
N ASP A 576 -30.83 -5.51 5.69
CA ASP A 576 -31.13 -5.17 4.31
C ASP A 576 -29.94 -4.48 3.63
N SER A 577 -29.66 -4.87 2.38
CA SER A 577 -28.69 -4.20 1.52
C SER A 577 -29.31 -3.01 0.78
N GLY A 578 -28.49 -2.08 0.31
CA GLY A 578 -28.93 -0.94 -0.51
C GLY A 578 -29.71 0.14 0.27
N LEU A 579 -29.50 0.23 1.59
CA LEU A 579 -30.09 1.27 2.44
C LEU A 579 -29.29 2.58 2.46
N GLY A 580 -28.11 2.64 1.80
CA GLY A 580 -27.25 3.81 1.76
C GLY A 580 -26.24 3.89 2.91
N LYS A 581 -25.98 2.81 3.65
CA LYS A 581 -24.97 2.77 4.74
C LYS A 581 -23.59 3.21 4.24
N THR A 582 -23.05 2.53 3.22
CA THR A 582 -21.76 2.85 2.62
C THR A 582 -21.71 4.28 2.08
N THR A 583 -22.77 4.71 1.36
CA THR A 583 -22.85 6.07 0.81
C THR A 583 -22.87 7.14 1.90
N ALA A 584 -23.48 6.86 3.05
CA ALA A 584 -23.44 7.77 4.20
C ALA A 584 -22.02 7.90 4.80
N LEU A 585 -21.28 6.77 4.87
CA LEU A 585 -19.86 6.81 5.28
C LEU A 585 -19.03 7.62 4.26
N GLU A 586 -19.21 7.34 2.98
CA GLU A 586 -18.51 8.08 1.92
C GLU A 586 -18.84 9.58 1.97
N ALA A 587 -20.11 9.96 2.14
CA ALA A 587 -20.50 11.36 2.30
C ALA A 587 -19.85 12.03 3.52
N ALA A 588 -19.78 11.33 4.64
CA ALA A 588 -19.13 11.84 5.85
C ALA A 588 -17.59 11.90 5.73
N LEU A 589 -16.98 11.04 4.90
CA LEU A 589 -15.54 11.10 4.58
C LEU A 589 -15.16 12.30 3.74
N THR A 590 -16.08 12.81 2.90
CA THR A 590 -15.83 13.99 2.06
C THR A 590 -15.44 15.25 2.85
N VAL A 591 -15.73 15.28 4.15
CA VAL A 591 -15.26 16.33 5.05
C VAL A 591 -13.74 16.48 4.99
N TRP A 592 -13.02 15.36 4.90
CA TRP A 592 -11.56 15.29 5.05
C TRP A 592 -10.81 15.03 3.76
N GLY A 593 -11.37 14.24 2.81
CA GLY A 593 -10.68 13.88 1.58
C GLY A 593 -11.47 12.90 0.71
N ASP A 594 -10.76 12.20 -0.17
CA ASP A 594 -11.36 11.25 -1.13
C ASP A 594 -12.00 10.05 -0.41
N PRO A 595 -13.33 9.91 -0.48
CA PRO A 595 -14.01 8.83 0.21
C PRO A 595 -13.60 7.44 -0.27
N LYS A 596 -13.15 7.27 -1.52
CA LYS A 596 -12.71 5.97 -2.06
C LYS A 596 -11.37 5.51 -1.49
N GLU A 597 -10.45 6.44 -1.28
CA GLU A 597 -9.10 6.15 -0.78
C GLU A 597 -9.07 6.05 0.76
N LEU A 598 -9.98 6.78 1.44
CA LEU A 598 -10.00 6.82 2.90
C LEU A 598 -10.87 5.75 3.54
N LEU A 599 -11.90 5.23 2.84
CA LEU A 599 -12.76 4.17 3.33
C LEU A 599 -12.06 2.81 3.30
N LEU A 600 -11.99 2.13 4.44
CA LEU A 600 -11.51 0.76 4.52
C LEU A 600 -12.68 -0.22 4.41
N GLY A 601 -12.58 -1.17 3.47
CA GLY A 601 -13.62 -2.13 3.16
C GLY A 601 -13.40 -3.51 3.80
N LYS A 602 -14.24 -4.45 3.41
CA LYS A 602 -14.18 -5.84 3.87
C LYS A 602 -12.91 -6.58 3.43
N GLU A 603 -12.30 -6.17 2.31
CA GLU A 603 -11.08 -6.80 1.76
C GLU A 603 -9.82 -6.43 2.56
N ASP A 604 -9.88 -5.37 3.37
CA ASP A 604 -8.76 -4.94 4.19
C ASP A 604 -8.58 -5.86 5.40
N THR A 605 -7.33 -6.28 5.63
CA THR A 605 -7.02 -7.15 6.76
C THR A 605 -7.18 -6.43 8.10
N TYR A 606 -7.43 -7.17 9.18
CA TYR A 606 -7.49 -6.62 10.54
C TYR A 606 -6.23 -5.78 10.88
N LYS A 607 -5.03 -6.26 10.48
CA LYS A 607 -3.78 -5.52 10.69
C LYS A 607 -3.73 -4.20 9.91
N SER A 608 -4.24 -4.17 8.68
CA SER A 608 -4.33 -2.94 7.88
C SER A 608 -5.25 -1.92 8.55
N LYS A 609 -6.43 -2.36 9.02
CA LYS A 609 -7.37 -1.51 9.76
C LYS A 609 -6.74 -0.91 11.03
N MET A 610 -5.99 -1.72 11.79
CA MET A 610 -5.28 -1.24 12.98
C MET A 610 -4.16 -0.26 12.65
N ASN A 611 -3.39 -0.52 11.58
CA ASN A 611 -2.31 0.36 11.14
C ASN A 611 -2.84 1.72 10.66
N ARG A 612 -3.99 1.73 9.96
CA ARG A 612 -4.65 2.99 9.56
C ARG A 612 -5.03 3.83 10.77
N GLY A 613 -5.51 3.22 11.86
CA GLY A 613 -5.80 3.91 13.12
C GLY A 613 -4.56 4.60 13.73
N GLU A 614 -3.35 4.03 13.59
CA GLU A 614 -2.11 4.65 14.06
C GLU A 614 -1.73 5.93 13.27
N LEU A 615 -2.16 6.02 12.01
CA LEU A 615 -1.87 7.19 11.17
C LEU A 615 -2.82 8.36 11.42
N TYR A 616 -3.88 8.17 12.22
CA TYR A 616 -4.90 9.18 12.46
C TYR A 616 -4.85 9.68 13.91
N HIS A 617 -4.92 11.00 14.05
CA HIS A 617 -5.15 11.68 15.32
C HIS A 617 -6.26 12.70 15.12
N SER A 618 -7.44 12.39 15.64
CA SER A 618 -8.64 13.23 15.51
C SER A 618 -9.32 13.28 14.14
N ILE A 619 -8.78 12.60 13.14
CA ILE A 619 -9.50 12.30 11.90
C ILE A 619 -10.31 11.03 12.12
N PRO A 620 -11.59 10.97 11.72
CA PRO A 620 -12.42 9.79 11.92
C PRO A 620 -11.92 8.60 11.11
N LEU A 621 -12.02 7.40 11.70
CA LEU A 621 -11.69 6.16 11.03
C LEU A 621 -12.97 5.48 10.53
N PHE A 622 -13.10 5.30 9.22
CA PHE A 622 -14.26 4.69 8.60
C PHE A 622 -13.97 3.27 8.12
N LEU A 623 -14.83 2.32 8.54
CA LEU A 623 -14.71 0.91 8.19
C LEU A 623 -16.04 0.40 7.66
N ASP A 624 -16.09 -0.01 6.41
CA ASP A 624 -17.27 -0.63 5.82
C ASP A 624 -17.26 -2.16 6.00
N GLU A 625 -18.42 -2.75 6.21
CA GLU A 625 -18.65 -4.21 6.31
C GLU A 625 -17.72 -4.92 7.32
N ILE A 626 -17.64 -4.40 8.56
CA ILE A 626 -16.78 -5.03 9.59
C ILE A 626 -17.31 -6.39 10.10
N THR A 627 -18.52 -6.77 9.78
CA THR A 627 -19.13 -8.03 10.24
C THR A 627 -18.54 -9.29 9.56
N ASN A 628 -17.61 -9.14 8.62
CA ASN A 628 -16.76 -10.21 8.10
C ASN A 628 -15.64 -10.62 9.07
N LEU A 629 -15.32 -9.79 10.06
CA LEU A 629 -14.36 -10.12 11.11
C LEU A 629 -14.93 -11.18 12.05
N SER A 630 -14.06 -11.97 12.64
CA SER A 630 -14.46 -12.93 13.69
C SER A 630 -14.96 -12.18 14.93
N SER A 631 -15.81 -12.83 15.72
CA SER A 631 -16.32 -12.25 16.97
C SER A 631 -15.22 -11.86 17.94
N SER A 632 -14.08 -12.60 17.96
CA SER A 632 -12.90 -12.25 18.75
C SER A 632 -12.21 -10.99 18.25
N GLU A 633 -12.06 -10.84 16.93
CA GLU A 633 -11.47 -9.63 16.33
C GLU A 633 -12.36 -8.40 16.55
N LEU A 634 -13.69 -8.55 16.50
CA LEU A 634 -14.62 -7.48 16.80
C LEU A 634 -14.53 -7.04 18.28
N SER A 635 -14.43 -7.99 19.21
CA SER A 635 -14.21 -7.69 20.63
C SER A 635 -12.86 -6.99 20.84
N ASP A 636 -11.78 -7.48 20.21
CA ASP A 636 -10.45 -6.86 20.26
C ASP A 636 -10.45 -5.44 19.68
N LEU A 637 -11.18 -5.21 18.58
CA LEU A 637 -11.31 -3.90 17.93
C LEU A 637 -12.00 -2.90 18.85
N ALA A 638 -13.10 -3.31 19.51
CA ALA A 638 -13.80 -2.48 20.49
C ALA A 638 -12.90 -2.01 21.65
N TYR A 639 -11.99 -2.86 22.11
CA TYR A 639 -11.03 -2.49 23.15
C TYR A 639 -9.85 -1.67 22.63
N GLN A 640 -9.27 -2.04 21.49
CA GLN A 640 -8.03 -1.42 21.02
C GLN A 640 -8.24 0.01 20.52
N TYR A 641 -9.27 0.26 19.71
CA TYR A 641 -9.52 1.64 19.25
C TYR A 641 -9.82 2.56 20.43
N VAL A 642 -10.68 2.13 21.34
CA VAL A 642 -11.06 2.94 22.50
C VAL A 642 -9.92 3.15 23.50
N SER A 643 -8.87 2.29 23.49
CA SER A 643 -7.70 2.46 24.36
C SER A 643 -6.80 3.64 23.96
N GLY A 644 -6.98 4.21 22.76
CA GLY A 644 -6.20 5.34 22.26
C GLY A 644 -4.74 5.02 21.94
N ARG A 645 -4.36 3.74 21.85
CA ARG A 645 -2.98 3.31 21.51
C ARG A 645 -2.93 1.84 21.14
N GLN A 646 -1.94 1.46 20.33
CA GLN A 646 -1.67 0.04 20.07
C GLN A 646 -1.09 -0.71 21.27
N ARG A 647 -1.30 -2.03 21.25
CA ARG A 647 -0.60 -2.94 22.18
C ARG A 647 0.90 -2.87 21.92
N ARG A 648 1.68 -2.66 22.98
CA ARG A 648 3.14 -2.68 22.90
C ARG A 648 3.61 -4.05 22.42
N ARG A 649 4.62 -4.06 21.55
CA ARG A 649 5.22 -5.28 21.01
C ARG A 649 6.73 -5.21 21.22
N LEU A 650 7.37 -6.37 21.28
CA LEU A 650 8.82 -6.48 21.25
C LEU A 650 9.31 -6.44 19.80
N ASP A 651 10.46 -5.84 19.56
CA ASP A 651 11.19 -5.93 18.29
C ASP A 651 11.87 -7.31 18.15
N SER A 652 12.54 -7.54 17.03
CA SER A 652 13.31 -8.78 16.78
C SER A 652 14.44 -9.02 17.80
N ASN A 653 14.85 -7.97 18.53
CA ASN A 653 15.90 -8.02 19.55
C ASN A 653 15.34 -8.09 20.99
N SER A 654 14.07 -8.41 21.15
CA SER A 654 13.35 -8.48 22.43
C SER A 654 13.35 -7.16 23.21
N ARG A 655 13.49 -6.02 22.54
CA ARG A 655 13.34 -4.69 23.13
C ARG A 655 11.92 -4.22 22.94
N GLU A 656 11.39 -3.48 23.92
CA GLU A 656 10.07 -2.87 23.79
C GLU A 656 10.08 -1.85 22.65
N LYS A 657 9.24 -2.10 21.65
CA LYS A 657 9.03 -1.16 20.55
C LYS A 657 8.26 0.04 21.10
N LEU A 658 8.93 1.15 21.35
CA LEU A 658 8.37 2.39 21.90
C LEU A 658 7.41 3.14 20.95
N ASN A 659 6.83 2.47 19.96
CA ASN A 659 6.23 3.08 18.78
C ASN A 659 4.71 3.26 18.84
N GLY A 660 4.08 3.10 19.98
CA GLY A 660 2.65 3.40 20.10
C GLY A 660 2.41 4.91 20.19
N ILE A 661 2.29 5.62 19.07
CA ILE A 661 1.80 6.99 19.09
C ILE A 661 0.33 6.94 19.53
N PRO A 662 -0.10 7.74 20.52
CA PRO A 662 -1.49 7.79 20.93
C PRO A 662 -2.37 8.34 19.80
N TRP A 663 -3.61 7.92 19.77
CA TRP A 663 -4.62 8.48 18.89
C TRP A 663 -5.88 8.89 19.66
N SER A 664 -6.62 9.81 19.07
CA SER A 664 -7.89 10.29 19.61
C SER A 664 -8.83 10.52 18.43
N PHE A 665 -9.83 9.64 18.23
CA PHE A 665 -10.75 9.77 17.11
C PHE A 665 -12.09 9.05 17.34
N THR A 666 -13.06 9.31 16.46
CA THR A 666 -14.29 8.52 16.37
C THR A 666 -14.12 7.45 15.28
N SER A 667 -14.29 6.16 15.63
CA SER A 667 -14.42 5.09 14.64
C SER A 667 -15.88 4.96 14.21
N ILE A 668 -16.13 5.01 12.89
CA ILE A 668 -17.47 4.92 12.31
C ILE A 668 -17.49 3.70 11.41
N THR A 669 -18.37 2.76 11.72
CA THR A 669 -18.34 1.43 11.09
C THR A 669 -19.72 1.02 10.59
N THR A 670 -19.76 0.17 9.55
CA THR A 670 -21.01 -0.43 9.08
C THR A 670 -20.95 -1.95 9.09
N GLY A 671 -22.13 -2.56 9.05
CA GLY A 671 -22.29 -3.99 8.93
C GLY A 671 -23.73 -4.43 8.62
N ASN A 672 -23.90 -5.72 8.39
CA ASN A 672 -25.21 -6.31 8.13
C ASN A 672 -25.92 -6.77 9.39
N VAL A 673 -25.19 -6.90 10.49
CA VAL A 673 -25.71 -7.31 11.82
C VAL A 673 -25.08 -6.44 12.90
N SER A 674 -25.69 -6.43 14.08
CA SER A 674 -25.14 -5.82 15.29
C SER A 674 -23.77 -6.43 15.64
N VAL A 675 -22.80 -5.58 15.97
CA VAL A 675 -21.50 -6.01 16.48
C VAL A 675 -21.65 -6.68 17.84
N ILE A 676 -22.55 -6.16 18.67
CA ILE A 676 -22.81 -6.70 20.00
C ILE A 676 -23.41 -8.10 19.90
N GLU A 677 -24.43 -8.31 19.03
CA GLU A 677 -24.97 -9.65 18.75
C GLU A 677 -23.90 -10.63 18.26
N ARG A 678 -22.98 -10.18 17.44
CA ARG A 678 -21.85 -11.02 16.96
C ARG A 678 -20.89 -11.40 18.08
N ILE A 679 -20.61 -10.48 19.01
CA ILE A 679 -19.73 -10.75 20.16
C ILE A 679 -20.42 -11.70 21.15
N MET A 680 -21.76 -11.63 21.28
CA MET A 680 -22.55 -12.54 22.10
C MET A 680 -22.42 -14.01 21.67
N LEU A 681 -22.05 -14.30 20.44
CA LEU A 681 -21.76 -15.68 20.00
C LEU A 681 -20.58 -16.32 20.74
N ILE A 682 -19.72 -15.53 21.37
CA ILE A 682 -18.52 -16.03 22.10
C ILE A 682 -18.46 -15.59 23.56
N LYS A 683 -19.32 -14.65 23.96
CA LYS A 683 -19.42 -14.10 25.32
C LYS A 683 -20.88 -13.93 25.69
N ASP A 684 -21.28 -14.52 26.79
CA ASP A 684 -22.70 -14.48 27.24
C ASP A 684 -23.15 -13.05 27.59
N ALA A 685 -22.28 -12.19 28.13
CA ALA A 685 -22.59 -10.81 28.48
C ALA A 685 -21.48 -9.83 28.09
N PRO A 686 -21.45 -9.33 26.82
CA PRO A 686 -20.41 -8.39 26.36
C PRO A 686 -20.69 -6.93 26.79
N LYS A 687 -21.10 -6.71 28.05
CA LYS A 687 -21.45 -5.40 28.60
C LYS A 687 -20.33 -4.37 28.40
N ALA A 688 -19.08 -4.79 28.62
CA ALA A 688 -17.95 -3.90 28.49
C ALA A 688 -17.69 -3.43 27.05
N GLU A 689 -17.90 -4.30 26.07
CA GLU A 689 -17.85 -3.96 24.64
C GLU A 689 -19.05 -3.08 24.25
N ALA A 690 -20.25 -3.47 24.70
CA ALA A 690 -21.47 -2.71 24.45
C ALA A 690 -21.38 -1.27 24.96
N GLN A 691 -20.79 -1.04 26.13
CA GLN A 691 -20.55 0.31 26.66
C GLN A 691 -19.54 1.15 25.88
N ARG A 692 -18.76 0.52 24.99
CA ARG A 692 -17.76 1.19 24.14
C ARG A 692 -18.28 1.51 22.75
N ILE A 693 -19.25 0.77 22.25
CA ILE A 693 -19.80 0.92 20.91
C ILE A 693 -21.24 1.45 21.03
N LEU A 694 -21.50 2.58 20.42
CA LEU A 694 -22.86 3.06 20.21
C LEU A 694 -23.34 2.50 18.86
N GLU A 695 -24.35 1.65 18.87
CA GLU A 695 -24.88 1.09 17.62
C GLU A 695 -26.34 1.44 17.39
N PHE A 696 -26.72 1.48 16.12
CA PHE A 696 -28.11 1.67 15.73
C PHE A 696 -28.41 1.03 14.39
N LYS A 697 -29.65 0.63 14.25
CA LYS A 697 -30.22 0.14 13.01
C LYS A 697 -30.69 1.31 12.15
N VAL A 698 -30.43 1.26 10.84
CA VAL A 698 -30.94 2.23 9.88
C VAL A 698 -32.00 1.61 8.99
N ASP A 699 -32.96 2.43 8.63
CA ASP A 699 -33.95 2.16 7.60
C ASP A 699 -33.53 2.79 6.28
N ARG A 700 -34.29 2.54 5.22
CA ARG A 700 -33.98 3.02 3.87
C ARG A 700 -33.84 4.54 3.82
N LEU A 701 -32.74 5.03 3.25
CA LEU A 701 -32.43 6.46 3.12
C LEU A 701 -33.55 7.23 2.38
N PHE A 702 -34.11 6.60 1.33
CA PHE A 702 -35.24 7.16 0.57
C PHE A 702 -36.24 6.06 0.25
N LYS A 703 -37.55 6.36 0.39
CA LYS A 703 -38.62 5.36 0.29
C LYS A 703 -39.22 5.19 -1.10
N ASP A 704 -38.96 6.11 -2.05
CA ASP A 704 -39.63 6.16 -3.35
C ASP A 704 -38.70 5.91 -4.55
N SER A 705 -39.22 5.42 -5.69
CA SER A 705 -38.48 5.16 -6.92
C SER A 705 -37.95 6.44 -7.61
N ALA A 706 -38.64 7.59 -7.47
CA ALA A 706 -38.11 8.89 -7.90
C ALA A 706 -36.86 9.30 -7.12
N SER A 707 -36.71 8.83 -5.90
CA SER A 707 -35.54 9.05 -5.02
C SER A 707 -34.30 8.27 -5.44
N LYS A 708 -34.41 7.18 -6.24
CA LYS A 708 -33.25 6.45 -6.73
C LYS A 708 -32.38 7.31 -7.67
N LEU A 709 -33.00 8.01 -8.60
CA LEU A 709 -32.28 8.90 -9.53
C LEU A 709 -31.58 10.06 -8.77
N GLN A 710 -32.25 10.59 -7.74
CA GLN A 710 -31.67 11.61 -6.88
C GLN A 710 -30.51 11.07 -6.06
N THR A 711 -30.64 9.85 -5.53
CA THR A 711 -29.57 9.15 -4.80
C THR A 711 -28.36 8.88 -5.70
N ASP A 712 -28.59 8.40 -6.94
CA ASP A 712 -27.52 8.13 -7.90
C ASP A 712 -26.79 9.43 -8.30
N LYS A 713 -27.52 10.57 -8.41
CA LYS A 713 -26.92 11.88 -8.63
C LYS A 713 -26.11 12.32 -7.42
N TRP A 714 -26.67 12.24 -6.23
CA TRP A 714 -26.03 12.58 -4.96
C TRP A 714 -24.74 11.76 -4.74
N THR A 715 -24.76 10.46 -5.02
CA THR A 715 -23.57 9.61 -4.91
C THR A 715 -22.45 10.07 -5.85
N ARG A 716 -22.77 10.54 -7.05
CA ARG A 716 -21.77 11.11 -7.97
C ARG A 716 -21.16 12.39 -7.41
N GLU A 717 -21.96 13.24 -6.78
CA GLU A 717 -21.50 14.49 -6.16
C GLU A 717 -20.61 14.23 -4.94
N VAL A 718 -20.89 13.19 -4.15
CA VAL A 718 -20.05 12.70 -3.06
C VAL A 718 -18.63 12.39 -3.54
N HIS A 719 -18.47 11.79 -4.72
CA HIS A 719 -17.15 11.47 -5.29
C HIS A 719 -16.50 12.61 -6.07
N SER A 720 -17.16 13.75 -6.17
CA SER A 720 -16.68 14.90 -6.93
C SER A 720 -16.32 16.12 -6.07
N ASN A 721 -16.82 16.18 -4.82
CA ASN A 721 -16.68 17.33 -3.94
C ASN A 721 -16.25 16.89 -2.55
N TYR A 722 -14.97 17.08 -2.19
CA TYR A 722 -14.42 16.68 -0.91
C TYR A 722 -13.17 17.46 -0.48
N GLY A 723 -12.78 17.38 0.80
CA GLY A 723 -11.54 17.91 1.34
C GLY A 723 -11.56 19.39 1.73
N HIS A 724 -12.71 20.08 1.62
CA HIS A 724 -12.83 21.52 1.88
C HIS A 724 -13.31 21.86 3.28
N ALA A 725 -14.33 21.15 3.77
CA ALA A 725 -15.08 21.53 4.97
C ALA A 725 -14.29 21.33 6.26
N GLY A 726 -13.50 20.25 6.33
CA GLY A 726 -12.69 19.92 7.51
C GLY A 726 -11.69 21.02 7.86
N VAL A 727 -11.05 21.64 6.86
CA VAL A 727 -10.10 22.74 7.03
C VAL A 727 -10.76 23.93 7.73
N LEU A 728 -11.91 24.38 7.24
CA LEU A 728 -12.64 25.50 7.82
C LEU A 728 -13.10 25.22 9.25
N PHE A 729 -13.54 23.99 9.49
CA PHE A 729 -13.96 23.56 10.81
C PHE A 729 -12.82 23.61 11.83
N VAL A 730 -11.66 23.04 11.52
CA VAL A 730 -10.52 23.03 12.44
C VAL A 730 -9.94 24.43 12.66
N GLN A 731 -9.95 25.30 11.64
CA GLN A 731 -9.56 26.71 11.78
C GLN A 731 -10.47 27.47 12.76
N TYR A 732 -11.78 27.20 12.71
CA TYR A 732 -12.72 27.73 13.67
C TYR A 732 -12.44 27.21 15.09
N VAL A 733 -12.21 25.90 15.24
CA VAL A 733 -11.89 25.29 16.55
C VAL A 733 -10.61 25.90 17.15
N MET A 734 -9.55 26.05 16.35
CA MET A 734 -8.29 26.68 16.78
C MET A 734 -8.50 28.11 17.26
N SER A 735 -9.34 28.87 16.55
CA SER A 735 -9.59 30.27 16.85
C SER A 735 -10.45 30.49 18.10
N ASN A 736 -11.26 29.49 18.47
CA ASN A 736 -12.26 29.59 19.54
C ASN A 736 -12.15 28.44 20.57
N ARG A 737 -10.95 27.89 20.77
CA ARG A 737 -10.72 26.67 21.54
C ARG A 737 -11.37 26.63 22.92
N GLU A 738 -11.19 27.70 23.71
CA GLU A 738 -11.73 27.77 25.07
C GLU A 738 -13.26 27.78 25.06
N GLU A 739 -13.88 28.54 24.16
CA GLU A 739 -15.33 28.60 23.99
C GLU A 739 -15.90 27.24 23.54
N VAL A 740 -15.25 26.58 22.55
CA VAL A 740 -15.64 25.28 22.08
C VAL A 740 -15.52 24.23 23.18
N THR A 741 -14.46 24.27 23.99
CA THR A 741 -14.30 23.34 25.13
C THR A 741 -15.43 23.51 26.14
N LYS A 742 -15.77 24.75 26.50
CA LYS A 742 -16.89 25.01 27.40
C LYS A 742 -18.24 24.60 26.86
N GLU A 743 -18.51 24.92 25.58
CA GLU A 743 -19.73 24.46 24.86
C GLU A 743 -19.84 22.94 24.84
N LEU A 744 -18.72 22.23 24.58
CA LEU A 744 -18.66 20.76 24.60
C LEU A 744 -19.04 20.19 25.97
N GLU A 745 -18.50 20.77 27.06
CA GLU A 745 -18.83 20.35 28.43
C GLU A 745 -20.31 20.58 28.77
N GLU A 746 -20.87 21.72 28.37
CA GLU A 746 -22.28 22.05 28.59
C GLU A 746 -23.21 21.09 27.82
N VAL A 747 -22.89 20.80 26.57
CA VAL A 747 -23.61 19.83 25.72
C VAL A 747 -23.52 18.42 26.30
N GLN A 748 -22.34 18.02 26.79
CA GLN A 748 -22.16 16.71 27.43
C GLN A 748 -23.02 16.58 28.67
N GLN A 749 -23.02 17.55 29.55
CA GLN A 749 -23.87 17.57 30.76
C GLN A 749 -25.35 17.54 30.42
N ARG A 750 -25.77 18.23 29.35
CA ARG A 750 -27.17 18.20 28.87
C ARG A 750 -27.55 16.78 28.43
N ILE A 751 -26.72 16.14 27.58
CA ILE A 751 -26.93 14.80 27.08
C ILE A 751 -26.99 13.78 28.23
N ASP A 752 -26.02 13.84 29.17
CA ASP A 752 -25.97 12.93 30.32
C ASP A 752 -27.23 13.02 31.18
N ARG A 753 -27.70 14.23 31.45
CA ARG A 753 -28.92 14.47 32.22
C ARG A 753 -30.17 13.98 31.48
N GLU A 754 -30.31 14.29 30.18
CA GLU A 754 -31.52 13.98 29.42
C GLU A 754 -31.62 12.47 29.08
N ALA A 755 -30.49 11.80 28.78
CA ALA A 755 -30.42 10.37 28.52
C ALA A 755 -30.24 9.53 29.82
N GLY A 756 -29.96 10.18 30.94
CA GLY A 756 -29.70 9.54 32.24
C GLY A 756 -28.42 8.69 32.22
N LEU A 757 -27.37 9.17 31.52
CA LEU A 757 -26.10 8.43 31.42
C LEU A 757 -25.29 8.53 32.71
N THR A 758 -24.43 7.54 32.93
CA THR A 758 -23.52 7.46 34.08
C THR A 758 -22.08 7.31 33.62
N SER A 759 -21.13 7.24 34.56
CA SER A 759 -19.70 7.02 34.23
C SER A 759 -19.42 5.76 33.42
N GLU A 760 -20.31 4.76 33.45
CA GLU A 760 -20.23 3.56 32.63
C GLU A 760 -20.42 3.86 31.13
N ASN A 761 -21.23 4.87 30.81
CA ASN A 761 -21.56 5.28 29.44
C ASN A 761 -20.66 6.40 28.90
N ARG A 762 -19.52 6.67 29.53
CA ARG A 762 -18.63 7.79 29.18
C ARG A 762 -18.19 7.87 27.70
N PHE A 763 -18.07 6.73 27.02
CA PHE A 763 -17.70 6.68 25.60
C PHE A 763 -18.84 7.18 24.70
N TRP A 764 -20.07 6.80 25.00
CA TRP A 764 -21.27 7.28 24.29
C TRP A 764 -21.51 8.77 24.57
N SER A 765 -21.37 9.18 25.83
CA SER A 765 -21.51 10.56 26.29
C SER A 765 -20.53 11.47 25.54
N ALA A 766 -19.23 11.16 25.54
CA ALA A 766 -18.20 11.94 24.86
C ALA A 766 -18.43 11.99 23.34
N GLY A 767 -18.67 10.86 22.68
CA GLY A 767 -18.92 10.81 21.24
C GLY A 767 -20.18 11.59 20.82
N ALA A 768 -21.27 11.48 21.60
CA ALA A 768 -22.49 12.23 21.34
C ALA A 768 -22.30 13.74 21.54
N ALA A 769 -21.60 14.13 22.60
CA ALA A 769 -21.30 15.54 22.87
C ALA A 769 -20.43 16.15 21.76
N CYS A 770 -19.35 15.47 21.35
CA CYS A 770 -18.50 15.93 20.25
C CYS A 770 -19.30 16.07 18.94
N THR A 771 -20.17 15.11 18.63
CA THR A 771 -21.00 15.14 17.43
C THR A 771 -21.98 16.31 17.44
N MET A 772 -22.69 16.51 18.55
CA MET A 772 -23.68 17.58 18.64
C MET A 772 -23.05 18.98 18.69
N THR A 773 -21.93 19.14 19.38
CA THR A 773 -21.14 20.38 19.36
C THR A 773 -20.62 20.70 17.98
N ALA A 774 -20.12 19.68 17.26
CA ALA A 774 -19.65 19.84 15.87
C ALA A 774 -20.77 20.27 14.93
N LEU A 775 -21.98 19.69 15.06
CA LEU A 775 -23.14 20.10 14.27
C LEU A 775 -23.54 21.57 14.57
N ALA A 776 -23.50 21.99 15.83
CA ALA A 776 -23.76 23.38 16.22
C ALA A 776 -22.72 24.34 15.62
N ILE A 777 -21.45 23.98 15.64
CA ILE A 777 -20.37 24.77 15.01
C ILE A 777 -20.57 24.81 13.49
N CYS A 778 -20.80 23.68 12.83
CA CYS A 778 -21.02 23.62 11.37
C CYS A 778 -22.19 24.48 10.94
N LYS A 779 -23.26 24.52 11.72
CA LYS A 779 -24.41 25.41 11.48
C LYS A 779 -24.01 26.88 11.63
N ARG A 780 -23.25 27.22 12.67
CA ARG A 780 -22.76 28.58 12.98
C ARG A 780 -21.86 29.14 11.87
N ILE A 781 -20.98 28.31 11.31
CA ILE A 781 -20.06 28.73 10.23
C ILE A 781 -20.64 28.51 8.82
N GLY A 782 -21.90 28.08 8.73
CA GLY A 782 -22.62 27.97 7.44
C GLY A 782 -22.20 26.79 6.57
N LEU A 783 -21.65 25.71 7.16
CA LEU A 783 -21.34 24.45 6.44
C LEU A 783 -22.57 23.55 6.33
N LEU A 784 -23.30 23.35 7.40
CA LEU A 784 -24.48 22.49 7.47
C LEU A 784 -25.71 23.29 7.95
N GLN A 785 -26.89 22.94 7.38
CA GLN A 785 -28.18 23.60 7.71
C GLN A 785 -29.13 22.66 8.49
N TYR A 786 -28.58 21.60 9.12
CA TYR A 786 -29.39 20.61 9.80
C TYR A 786 -30.18 21.18 10.98
N ASP A 787 -31.35 20.61 11.25
CA ASP A 787 -32.10 20.86 12.48
C ASP A 787 -31.44 20.13 13.63
N THR A 788 -30.54 20.82 14.33
CA THR A 788 -29.75 20.27 15.43
C THR A 788 -30.60 19.79 16.61
N GLU A 789 -31.76 20.41 16.88
CA GLU A 789 -32.67 19.93 17.95
C GLU A 789 -33.35 18.61 17.56
N ARG A 790 -33.70 18.43 16.31
CA ARG A 790 -34.25 17.17 15.80
C ARG A 790 -33.24 16.04 15.93
N VAL A 791 -31.98 16.28 15.53
CA VAL A 791 -30.88 15.29 15.70
C VAL A 791 -30.61 15.05 17.19
N HIS A 792 -30.66 16.08 18.03
CA HIS A 792 -30.48 15.95 19.49
C HIS A 792 -31.58 15.02 20.08
N ASN A 793 -32.83 15.27 19.74
CA ASN A 793 -33.94 14.44 20.22
C ASN A 793 -33.84 12.99 19.75
N TRP A 794 -33.30 12.78 18.54
CA TRP A 794 -33.08 11.43 18.02
C TRP A 794 -31.95 10.71 18.81
N ILE A 795 -30.81 11.35 19.03
CA ILE A 795 -29.70 10.73 19.77
C ILE A 795 -30.04 10.47 21.23
N ILE A 796 -30.82 11.32 21.90
CA ILE A 796 -31.29 11.07 23.27
C ILE A 796 -32.16 9.82 23.33
N ARG A 797 -33.08 9.62 22.37
CA ARG A 797 -33.89 8.39 22.30
C ARG A 797 -32.99 7.18 22.07
N LEU A 798 -32.04 7.25 21.16
CA LEU A 798 -31.11 6.17 20.87
C LEU A 798 -30.28 5.77 22.10
N LEU A 799 -29.71 6.75 22.80
CA LEU A 799 -28.91 6.52 24.01
C LEU A 799 -29.75 5.83 25.13
N LYS A 800 -31.02 6.23 25.31
CA LYS A 800 -31.93 5.55 26.24
C LYS A 800 -32.19 4.10 25.85
N VAL A 801 -32.44 3.82 24.57
CA VAL A 801 -32.67 2.45 24.08
C VAL A 801 -31.41 1.61 24.31
N ASN A 802 -30.24 2.05 23.85
CA ASN A 802 -29.01 1.31 24.03
C ASN A 802 -28.65 1.08 25.51
N LYS A 803 -28.92 2.08 26.38
CA LYS A 803 -28.72 1.93 27.82
C LYS A 803 -29.58 0.83 28.39
N ASN A 804 -30.87 0.78 28.03
CA ASN A 804 -31.81 -0.27 28.50
C ASN A 804 -31.36 -1.64 27.97
N THR A 805 -31.01 -1.75 26.67
CA THR A 805 -30.47 -2.99 26.09
C THR A 805 -29.23 -3.49 26.82
N VAL A 806 -28.28 -2.63 27.15
CA VAL A 806 -27.08 -3.01 27.93
C VAL A 806 -27.43 -3.38 29.38
N HIS A 807 -28.44 -2.73 29.96
CA HIS A 807 -28.94 -3.07 31.29
C HIS A 807 -29.61 -4.46 31.29
N ASP A 808 -30.40 -4.76 30.27
CA ASP A 808 -31.09 -6.06 30.11
C ASP A 808 -30.10 -7.20 29.76
N MET A 809 -28.92 -6.90 29.25
CA MET A 809 -27.80 -7.85 29.12
C MET A 809 -27.10 -8.21 30.46
N GLN A 810 -27.54 -7.64 31.58
CA GLN A 810 -27.15 -8.20 32.88
C GLN A 810 -27.89 -9.53 33.02
N ASP A 811 -27.23 -10.64 32.78
CA ASP A 811 -27.69 -11.95 33.16
C ASP A 811 -28.14 -11.85 34.61
N SER A 812 -29.39 -12.22 34.87
CA SER A 812 -29.80 -12.33 36.23
C SER A 812 -28.84 -13.34 36.89
N VAL A 813 -28.49 -13.12 38.14
CA VAL A 813 -27.63 -14.07 38.88
C VAL A 813 -28.19 -15.47 38.76
N GLU A 814 -29.52 -15.56 38.64
CA GLU A 814 -30.31 -16.78 38.43
C GLU A 814 -30.00 -17.41 37.09
N GLN A 815 -29.97 -16.62 36.03
CA GLN A 815 -29.69 -17.11 34.66
C GLN A 815 -28.25 -17.62 34.52
N THR A 816 -27.26 -16.88 35.05
CA THR A 816 -25.88 -17.32 35.12
C THR A 816 -25.69 -18.60 35.92
N LEU A 817 -26.48 -18.77 37.01
CA LEU A 817 -26.50 -19.99 37.80
C LEU A 817 -27.16 -21.14 37.05
N ASN A 818 -28.26 -20.88 36.31
CA ASN A 818 -28.87 -21.84 35.41
C ASN A 818 -27.91 -22.40 34.38
N ASP A 819 -27.13 -21.54 33.70
CA ASP A 819 -26.15 -21.94 32.72
C ASP A 819 -25.08 -22.84 33.34
N TYR A 820 -24.61 -22.52 34.57
CA TYR A 820 -23.69 -23.39 35.30
C TYR A 820 -24.32 -24.76 35.56
N VAL A 821 -25.58 -24.82 35.98
CA VAL A 821 -26.31 -26.07 36.25
C VAL A 821 -26.49 -26.86 34.96
N HIS A 822 -26.87 -26.22 33.86
CA HIS A 822 -27.07 -26.86 32.56
C HIS A 822 -25.78 -27.46 32.02
N GLU A 823 -24.67 -26.70 31.99
CA GLU A 823 -23.36 -27.22 31.53
C GLU A 823 -22.85 -28.38 32.39
N ASN A 824 -23.18 -28.39 33.66
CA ASN A 824 -22.69 -29.39 34.61
C ASN A 824 -23.75 -30.44 35.02
N TRP A 825 -24.89 -30.51 34.35
CA TRP A 825 -26.05 -31.36 34.69
C TRP A 825 -25.65 -32.79 35.06
N ASN A 826 -24.81 -33.45 34.27
CA ASN A 826 -24.33 -34.81 34.47
C ASN A 826 -23.32 -34.98 35.62
N ASN A 827 -22.85 -33.88 36.21
CA ASN A 827 -21.87 -33.85 37.29
C ASN A 827 -22.45 -33.38 38.63
N ILE A 828 -23.77 -33.13 38.63
CA ILE A 828 -24.58 -32.75 39.80
C ILE A 828 -25.20 -34.02 40.39
N LEU A 829 -25.15 -34.12 41.71
CA LEU A 829 -25.91 -35.18 42.45
C LEU A 829 -27.30 -34.71 42.70
N TRP A 830 -28.27 -35.29 42.02
CA TRP A 830 -29.72 -35.06 42.20
C TRP A 830 -30.26 -36.06 43.23
N ILE A 831 -30.76 -35.59 44.39
CA ILE A 831 -31.18 -36.45 45.49
C ILE A 831 -32.17 -35.71 46.40
N ARG A 832 -33.08 -36.43 47.04
CA ARG A 832 -33.93 -35.86 48.07
C ARG A 832 -33.15 -35.53 49.33
N SER A 833 -33.63 -34.53 50.07
CA SER A 833 -33.00 -34.17 51.37
C SER A 833 -33.19 -35.26 52.40
N THR A 834 -32.34 -35.26 53.42
CA THR A 834 -32.45 -36.15 54.54
C THR A 834 -33.11 -35.45 55.75
N GLU A 835 -33.66 -34.21 55.60
CA GLU A 835 -34.15 -33.43 56.73
C GLU A 835 -35.54 -33.91 57.24
N ASP A 836 -36.39 -34.41 56.34
CA ASP A 836 -37.75 -34.91 56.68
C ASP A 836 -37.75 -36.27 57.45
N ARG A 837 -36.61 -36.94 57.56
CA ARG A 837 -36.48 -38.24 58.17
C ARG A 837 -35.98 -38.22 59.63
N ARG A 838 -35.83 -37.07 60.25
CA ARG A 838 -35.33 -36.95 61.64
C ARG A 838 -36.37 -37.42 62.71
N GLY A 839 -37.42 -38.05 62.32
CA GLY A 839 -38.47 -38.46 63.30
C GLY A 839 -38.86 -39.94 63.26
N LYS A 840 -38.37 -40.79 62.34
CA LYS A 840 -39.06 -42.11 62.13
C LYS A 840 -38.12 -43.28 61.73
N ALA A 841 -36.86 -43.32 61.99
CA ALA A 841 -36.02 -44.46 61.56
C ALA A 841 -34.97 -44.88 62.61
N ASP A 842 -35.08 -46.06 63.09
CA ASP A 842 -34.15 -46.70 64.05
C ASP A 842 -33.24 -47.71 63.42
N THR A 843 -33.08 -47.73 62.09
CA THR A 843 -32.20 -48.69 61.44
C THR A 843 -31.25 -48.04 60.42
N ALA A 844 -30.00 -48.47 60.32
CA ALA A 844 -28.94 -47.95 59.44
C ALA A 844 -29.24 -48.02 57.90
N LEU A 845 -30.25 -48.81 57.51
CA LEU A 845 -30.72 -49.01 56.14
C LEU A 845 -31.62 -47.86 55.64
N ASP A 846 -32.28 -47.13 56.60
CA ASP A 846 -33.22 -46.05 56.26
C ASP A 846 -32.51 -44.70 56.00
N GLU A 847 -31.18 -44.58 56.14
CA GLU A 847 -30.39 -43.39 55.81
C GLU A 847 -30.00 -43.27 54.31
N LEU A 848 -30.22 -44.33 53.52
CA LEU A 848 -29.87 -44.35 52.11
C LEU A 848 -31.06 -43.85 51.29
N VAL A 849 -30.86 -42.75 50.57
CA VAL A 849 -31.79 -42.19 49.57
C VAL A 849 -31.24 -42.58 48.21
N VAL A 850 -32.12 -43.14 47.38
CA VAL A 850 -31.77 -43.42 45.96
C VAL A 850 -31.61 -42.08 45.24
N PRO A 851 -30.48 -41.78 44.65
CA PRO A 851 -30.30 -40.55 43.89
C PRO A 851 -31.15 -40.61 42.61
N ASP A 852 -31.81 -39.50 42.29
CA ASP A 852 -32.54 -39.36 41.02
C ASP A 852 -31.55 -39.40 39.85
N ALA A 853 -30.34 -38.82 40.03
CA ALA A 853 -29.19 -38.99 39.13
C ALA A 853 -27.86 -38.97 39.89
N THR A 854 -26.91 -39.79 39.45
CA THR A 854 -25.54 -39.82 39.99
C THR A 854 -24.53 -39.23 39.00
N PRO A 855 -23.55 -38.47 39.45
CA PRO A 855 -22.53 -37.83 38.57
C PRO A 855 -21.71 -38.88 37.81
N ARG A 856 -21.47 -38.62 36.51
CA ARG A 856 -20.66 -39.49 35.64
C ARG A 856 -19.15 -39.22 35.78
N VAL A 857 -18.78 -38.01 36.17
CA VAL A 857 -17.41 -37.53 36.39
C VAL A 857 -17.39 -36.81 37.76
N GLY A 858 -16.37 -36.12 38.12
CA GLY A 858 -16.23 -35.51 39.46
C GLY A 858 -17.42 -34.67 39.89
N LEU A 859 -17.91 -34.85 41.11
CA LEU A 859 -19.06 -34.14 41.69
C LEU A 859 -18.76 -32.63 41.83
N VAL A 860 -19.54 -31.80 41.18
CA VAL A 860 -19.40 -30.32 41.17
C VAL A 860 -20.46 -29.62 42.04
N ALA A 861 -21.63 -30.24 42.19
CA ALA A 861 -22.75 -29.74 43.03
C ALA A 861 -23.65 -30.87 43.53
N ARG A 862 -24.48 -30.57 44.53
CA ARG A 862 -25.57 -31.41 44.98
C ARG A 862 -26.87 -30.59 44.93
N TYR A 863 -27.91 -31.14 44.35
CA TYR A 863 -29.23 -30.53 44.34
C TYR A 863 -30.24 -31.40 45.13
N GLU A 864 -30.87 -30.80 46.12
CA GLU A 864 -31.88 -31.46 46.92
C GLU A 864 -33.26 -31.08 46.36
N THR A 865 -33.86 -32.01 45.61
CA THR A 865 -35.08 -31.79 44.79
C THR A 865 -36.32 -31.44 45.61
N ASP A 866 -36.49 -32.03 46.79
CA ASP A 866 -37.66 -31.82 47.68
C ASP A 866 -37.66 -30.46 48.42
N VAL A 867 -36.50 -29.89 48.62
CA VAL A 867 -36.31 -28.61 49.32
C VAL A 867 -35.73 -27.51 48.42
N LYS A 868 -35.56 -27.79 47.11
CA LYS A 868 -35.05 -26.88 46.10
C LYS A 868 -33.75 -26.16 46.52
N ARG A 869 -32.78 -26.94 47.06
CA ARG A 869 -31.49 -26.41 47.55
C ARG A 869 -30.33 -26.89 46.72
N LEU A 870 -29.58 -25.95 46.18
CA LEU A 870 -28.35 -26.23 45.44
C LEU A 870 -27.11 -25.98 46.32
N TYR A 871 -26.23 -26.96 46.40
CA TYR A 871 -24.97 -26.88 47.13
C TYR A 871 -23.80 -26.95 46.12
N LEU A 872 -23.12 -25.84 45.88
CA LEU A 872 -22.10 -25.66 44.89
C LEU A 872 -20.69 -25.86 45.48
N VAL A 873 -19.84 -26.56 44.77
CA VAL A 873 -18.39 -26.68 45.12
C VAL A 873 -17.69 -25.42 44.68
N PRO A 874 -17.11 -24.59 45.58
CA PRO A 874 -16.51 -23.30 45.23
C PRO A 874 -15.37 -23.41 44.22
N LYS A 875 -14.60 -24.49 44.25
CA LYS A 875 -13.49 -24.72 43.31
C LYS A 875 -13.99 -24.92 41.89
N SER A 876 -15.07 -25.71 41.70
CA SER A 876 -15.65 -26.00 40.41
C SER A 876 -16.34 -24.75 39.84
N LEU A 877 -17.12 -24.05 40.65
CA LEU A 877 -17.77 -22.81 40.29
C LEU A 877 -16.72 -21.73 39.88
N LYS A 878 -15.64 -21.60 40.66
CA LYS A 878 -14.55 -20.65 40.33
C LYS A 878 -13.88 -21.00 39.00
N ALA A 879 -13.60 -22.26 38.71
CA ALA A 879 -13.01 -22.70 37.46
C ALA A 879 -13.94 -22.42 36.26
N TRP A 880 -15.25 -22.63 36.44
CA TRP A 880 -16.23 -22.30 35.42
C TRP A 880 -16.34 -20.79 35.21
N CYS A 881 -16.45 -19.99 36.28
CA CYS A 881 -16.46 -18.52 36.17
C CYS A 881 -15.22 -18.00 35.41
N ILE A 882 -14.02 -18.56 35.65
CA ILE A 882 -12.79 -18.18 34.92
C ILE A 882 -12.93 -18.54 33.43
N LYS A 883 -13.46 -19.70 33.10
CA LYS A 883 -13.71 -20.12 31.72
C LYS A 883 -14.68 -19.16 30.99
N GLN A 884 -15.72 -18.76 31.65
CA GLN A 884 -16.75 -17.84 31.14
C GLN A 884 -16.37 -16.35 31.31
N GLN A 885 -15.17 -16.05 31.81
CA GLN A 885 -14.70 -14.67 32.07
C GLN A 885 -15.54 -13.88 33.09
N ILE A 886 -16.28 -14.58 33.98
CA ILE A 886 -17.09 -14.00 35.04
C ILE A 886 -16.23 -13.76 36.28
N ASN A 887 -16.37 -12.59 36.91
CA ASN A 887 -15.68 -12.33 38.19
C ASN A 887 -16.33 -13.16 39.31
N TYR A 888 -15.66 -14.25 39.70
CA TYR A 888 -16.13 -15.17 40.75
C TYR A 888 -16.47 -14.47 42.06
N ALA A 889 -15.68 -13.49 42.49
CA ALA A 889 -15.94 -12.79 43.75
C ALA A 889 -17.23 -11.97 43.70
N SER A 890 -17.42 -11.21 42.63
CA SER A 890 -18.63 -10.44 42.38
C SER A 890 -19.86 -11.35 42.27
N PHE A 891 -19.77 -12.44 41.48
CA PHE A 891 -20.86 -13.38 41.27
C PHE A 891 -21.30 -14.03 42.60
N VAL A 892 -20.37 -14.44 43.44
CA VAL A 892 -20.69 -14.98 44.77
C VAL A 892 -21.31 -13.93 45.69
N GLU A 893 -20.90 -12.68 45.57
CA GLU A 893 -21.50 -11.57 46.34
C GLU A 893 -22.92 -11.26 45.88
N ASP A 894 -23.14 -11.25 44.58
CA ASP A 894 -24.51 -11.10 44.00
C ASP A 894 -25.42 -12.25 44.37
N MET A 895 -24.95 -13.48 44.32
CA MET A 895 -25.73 -14.65 44.82
C MET A 895 -26.09 -14.51 46.32
N LYS A 896 -25.19 -13.95 47.12
CA LYS A 896 -25.51 -13.71 48.56
C LYS A 896 -26.56 -12.64 48.70
N ASN A 897 -26.44 -11.54 47.97
CA ASN A 897 -27.30 -10.37 48.09
C ASN A 897 -28.67 -10.61 47.48
N LYS A 898 -28.75 -11.23 46.30
CA LYS A 898 -29.99 -11.42 45.54
C LYS A 898 -30.70 -12.75 45.83
N MET A 899 -29.94 -13.84 46.01
CA MET A 899 -30.48 -15.19 46.19
C MET A 899 -30.27 -15.75 47.61
N GLY A 900 -29.68 -14.97 48.52
CA GLY A 900 -29.46 -15.40 49.91
C GLY A 900 -28.46 -16.53 50.06
N ALA A 901 -27.52 -16.69 49.13
CA ALA A 901 -26.50 -17.75 49.20
C ALA A 901 -25.67 -17.68 50.48
N LYS A 902 -25.41 -18.83 51.11
CA LYS A 902 -24.69 -18.94 52.37
C LYS A 902 -23.59 -19.98 52.27
N ARG A 903 -22.43 -19.75 52.91
CA ARG A 903 -21.43 -20.80 53.09
C ARG A 903 -21.81 -21.73 54.17
N VAL A 904 -21.81 -23.03 53.87
CA VAL A 904 -22.16 -24.08 54.81
C VAL A 904 -21.18 -25.23 54.70
N GLN A 905 -21.07 -25.99 55.80
CA GLN A 905 -20.28 -27.25 55.80
C GLN A 905 -21.23 -28.39 55.46
N LYS A 906 -21.04 -29.05 54.31
CA LYS A 906 -21.90 -30.15 53.88
C LYS A 906 -21.08 -31.31 53.36
N ARG A 907 -21.48 -32.52 53.71
CA ARG A 907 -20.98 -33.76 53.07
C ARG A 907 -21.91 -33.95 51.86
N LEU A 908 -21.37 -33.65 50.66
CA LEU A 908 -22.19 -33.74 49.44
C LEU A 908 -22.71 -35.14 49.14
N SER A 909 -22.00 -36.19 49.54
CA SER A 909 -22.38 -37.59 49.36
C SER A 909 -23.31 -38.13 50.48
N LYS A 910 -23.81 -37.29 51.42
CA LYS A 910 -24.73 -37.73 52.47
C LYS A 910 -25.98 -38.35 51.85
N GLY A 911 -26.37 -39.53 52.32
CA GLY A 911 -27.50 -40.31 51.81
C GLY A 911 -27.16 -41.22 50.63
N THR A 912 -25.94 -41.30 50.20
CA THR A 912 -25.45 -42.21 49.13
C THR A 912 -24.36 -43.18 49.64
N HIS A 913 -24.03 -44.19 48.83
CA HIS A 913 -22.94 -45.11 49.12
C HIS A 913 -21.53 -44.48 49.01
N MET A 914 -21.41 -43.28 48.40
CA MET A 914 -20.15 -42.55 48.26
C MET A 914 -19.70 -41.98 49.62
N ARG A 915 -18.40 -42.15 49.95
CA ARG A 915 -17.81 -41.61 51.19
C ARG A 915 -16.91 -40.40 50.87
N LEU A 916 -17.53 -39.23 50.70
CA LEU A 916 -16.79 -37.96 50.58
C LEU A 916 -16.63 -37.31 51.98
N THR A 917 -15.56 -36.56 52.18
CA THR A 917 -15.39 -35.73 53.36
C THR A 917 -16.34 -34.53 53.36
N GLN A 918 -16.60 -34.01 54.55
CA GLN A 918 -17.35 -32.75 54.70
C GLN A 918 -16.49 -31.60 54.13
N GLN A 919 -17.08 -30.72 53.37
CA GLN A 919 -16.41 -29.56 52.75
C GLN A 919 -17.24 -28.29 52.83
N SER A 920 -16.59 -27.15 52.72
CA SER A 920 -17.24 -25.86 52.64
C SER A 920 -17.84 -25.65 51.22
N VAL A 921 -19.16 -25.43 51.14
CA VAL A 921 -19.89 -25.23 49.91
C VAL A 921 -20.76 -23.96 49.97
N LEU A 922 -21.18 -23.46 48.86
CA LEU A 922 -22.17 -22.41 48.75
C LEU A 922 -23.55 -23.07 48.63
N MET A 923 -24.46 -22.77 49.54
CA MET A 923 -25.85 -23.21 49.52
C MET A 923 -26.72 -22.06 49.03
N VAL A 924 -27.55 -22.31 48.05
CA VAL A 924 -28.52 -21.35 47.52
C VAL A 924 -29.89 -22.04 47.39
N GLN A 925 -30.95 -21.32 47.66
CA GLN A 925 -32.31 -21.74 47.37
C GLN A 925 -32.51 -21.46 45.88
N PHE A 926 -32.77 -22.52 45.09
CA PHE A 926 -32.78 -22.42 43.63
C PHE A 926 -33.74 -23.44 43.02
N ASP A 927 -34.72 -22.96 42.28
CA ASP A 927 -35.67 -23.80 41.57
C ASP A 927 -35.21 -24.03 40.14
N VAL A 928 -34.99 -25.25 39.74
CA VAL A 928 -34.54 -25.64 38.39
C VAL A 928 -35.75 -25.88 37.45
N GLU A 929 -36.98 -26.04 38.02
CA GLU A 929 -38.17 -26.42 37.25
C GLU A 929 -38.95 -25.21 36.68
N ASP A 930 -38.75 -23.99 37.15
CA ASP A 930 -39.45 -22.77 36.67
C ASP A 930 -39.00 -22.25 35.30
N THR A 931 -38.03 -22.90 34.62
CA THR A 931 -37.50 -22.45 33.33
C THR A 931 -38.08 -23.17 32.10
N GLU A 932 -38.90 -24.25 32.29
CA GLU A 932 -39.50 -24.96 31.16
C GLU A 932 -40.88 -24.42 30.73
N ASP A 933 -41.58 -23.68 31.58
CA ASP A 933 -42.97 -23.25 31.31
C ASP A 933 -43.12 -21.92 30.54
N GLU A 934 -42.02 -21.12 30.35
CA GLU A 934 -42.07 -19.87 29.58
C GLU A 934 -41.75 -20.03 28.07
N LEU A 935 -41.39 -21.23 27.61
CA LEU A 935 -41.08 -21.50 26.19
C LEU A 935 -42.24 -22.08 25.37
N VAL A 936 -43.44 -22.16 25.91
CA VAL A 936 -44.64 -22.64 25.20
C VAL A 936 -45.79 -21.64 25.25
N SER A 937 -45.52 -20.37 25.01
CA SER A 937 -46.55 -19.41 24.59
C SER A 937 -45.91 -18.22 23.91
N ASP A 938 -45.66 -18.33 22.62
CA ASP A 938 -46.05 -17.41 21.54
C ASP A 938 -45.43 -17.85 20.20
#